data_a25717d3da3b4215811223cc3975a583
#
_entry.id   a25717d3da3b4215811223cc3975a583
#
_cell.length_a   1.000
_cell.length_b   1.000
_cell.length_c   1.000
_cell.angle_alpha   90.00
_cell.angle_beta   90.00
_cell.angle_gamma   90.00
#
_symmetry.space_group_name_H-M   'P 1'
#
loop_
_entity.id
_entity.type
_entity.pdbx_description
1 polymer ?
#
loop_
_entity_poly.entity_id
_entity_poly.type
_entity_poly.pdbx_seq_one_letter_code
_entity_poly.pdbx_strand_id
1 'polypeptide(L)'
;MQIKRLFLLSFICIVSACTEKKITSENVNWPVYLGDKSSQQYARLDQINTENVTQLKPVWTYSTGDASDDNRSQMQCNPIIIDGVMYGTSPKVKAFAVDAITGKEKWKFNPADHDAHGENISRGVTFWQNGKQKRLYFASGATLFCLNAETGEMMADFGNNGSVSLKEGLRENDSSFYVASTTPGIIYKDLIIMGTTVSENSDAGPGHIRAYNAKTGETVWTFHTIPHPGEYGYETWPEDGWQRLGGANSWSGMSLDEERGMVYIPTGSASFDFWGGNRKGENLFANCILALNTETGERIWHFQTVHHDLWDRDLPCPPNLITVEKDGKKIDALSQATKSGLLFVLDRETGEPIFPIEEKPVPKTDLIGEETWATQPFPIKPEPFTRQKMTANDLHNFFPEYADSLNDLMSKVRTGQPFIPPSTEGMIIFPGFDGGAEWGGQAYDPETGMLYINANEMPWLHQMIEIEKENTQTDLLADVGKAIYKLNCAACHGQELQGDATGSYPPLNNVVERLKRDEVKHIINNGKGFMPGFGHIKSEEKEAILAFLFHEDTKIQPKDVHEIGKFSNEGVVPYTHTGYNRFLLPEGYPVITPPWGTLSAIDLNKGEIAWQVPLGEFEELTKRGISKTGTENYGGPIVTTGDLIFIGAAQDEYIRAFNKKTGEELWKYKLPAGGYATPSTYSVNGKQYVVIACGGGKMGTASGDKYVAFSLP
;
A
#
# COMPACT_ATOMS: atom_id res chain seq x y z
N MET A 1 -73.45 -38.41 50.49
CA MET A 1 -72.03 -38.18 50.82
C MET A 1 -71.37 -37.72 49.51
N GLN A 2 -71.33 -36.43 49.25
CA GLN A 2 -70.81 -35.85 48.05
C GLN A 2 -69.54 -35.07 48.43
N ILE A 3 -68.43 -35.45 47.83
CA ILE A 3 -67.10 -34.80 47.98
C ILE A 3 -66.97 -33.78 46.88
N LYS A 4 -66.96 -32.47 47.25
CA LYS A 4 -66.65 -31.37 46.34
C LYS A 4 -65.14 -31.30 46.14
N ARG A 5 -64.70 -31.42 44.86
CA ARG A 5 -63.29 -31.13 44.46
C ARG A 5 -63.16 -29.63 44.19
N LEU A 6 -62.26 -28.99 44.95
CA LEU A 6 -61.87 -27.60 44.74
C LEU A 6 -60.71 -27.58 43.70
N PHE A 7 -60.89 -26.90 42.56
CA PHE A 7 -59.88 -26.61 41.59
C PHE A 7 -59.14 -25.32 41.98
N LEU A 8 -57.87 -25.40 42.32
CA LEU A 8 -56.96 -24.27 42.54
C LEU A 8 -56.35 -23.90 41.17
N LEU A 9 -56.72 -22.73 40.56
CA LEU A 9 -56.03 -22.17 39.43
C LEU A 9 -54.80 -21.41 39.93
N SER A 10 -53.59 -21.95 39.66
CA SER A 10 -52.33 -21.25 39.88
C SER A 10 -52.05 -20.33 38.66
N PHE A 11 -52.11 -19.02 38.87
CA PHE A 11 -51.69 -18.00 37.92
C PHE A 11 -50.15 -17.93 37.93
N ILE A 12 -49.49 -18.47 36.91
CA ILE A 12 -48.03 -18.32 36.72
C ILE A 12 -47.84 -16.95 36.05
N CYS A 13 -47.39 -15.94 36.80
CA CYS A 13 -46.84 -14.71 36.26
C CYS A 13 -45.48 -15.01 35.62
N ILE A 14 -45.40 -15.05 34.30
CA ILE A 14 -44.13 -15.02 33.55
C ILE A 14 -43.59 -13.60 33.67
N VAL A 15 -42.65 -13.40 34.58
CA VAL A 15 -41.82 -12.19 34.62
C VAL A 15 -40.80 -12.35 33.49
N SER A 16 -41.03 -11.62 32.37
CA SER A 16 -40.01 -11.41 31.35
C SER A 16 -38.87 -10.59 31.99
N ALA A 17 -37.85 -11.25 32.48
CA ALA A 17 -36.61 -10.59 32.82
C ALA A 17 -35.97 -10.11 31.51
N CYS A 18 -36.06 -8.82 31.22
CA CYS A 18 -35.13 -8.15 30.33
C CYS A 18 -33.75 -8.34 30.96
N THR A 19 -32.96 -9.28 30.44
CA THR A 19 -31.54 -9.35 30.71
C THR A 19 -30.95 -8.11 30.05
N GLU A 20 -30.76 -7.03 30.81
CA GLU A 20 -29.75 -6.01 30.47
C GLU A 20 -28.45 -6.78 30.24
N LYS A 21 -28.00 -6.76 28.98
CA LYS A 21 -26.65 -7.21 28.61
C LYS A 21 -25.70 -6.35 29.43
N LYS A 22 -25.18 -6.88 30.53
CA LYS A 22 -24.07 -6.28 31.26
C LYS A 22 -22.96 -6.06 30.24
N ILE A 23 -22.70 -4.81 29.86
CA ILE A 23 -21.49 -4.40 29.14
C ILE A 23 -20.36 -4.84 30.05
N THR A 24 -19.68 -5.90 29.69
CA THR A 24 -18.46 -6.31 30.36
C THR A 24 -17.44 -5.22 30.12
N SER A 25 -16.86 -4.68 31.19
CA SER A 25 -15.84 -3.64 31.17
C SER A 25 -14.49 -4.18 30.69
N GLU A 26 -14.50 -5.08 29.74
CA GLU A 26 -13.27 -5.64 29.16
C GLU A 26 -12.67 -4.62 28.20
N ASN A 27 -11.37 -4.37 28.36
CA ASN A 27 -10.59 -3.61 27.41
C ASN A 27 -10.54 -4.40 26.08
N VAL A 28 -10.84 -3.74 24.97
CA VAL A 28 -10.69 -4.31 23.64
C VAL A 28 -9.46 -3.66 22.99
N ASN A 29 -8.48 -4.47 22.72
CA ASN A 29 -7.23 -4.06 22.06
C ASN A 29 -7.40 -3.98 20.54
N TRP A 30 -6.45 -3.29 19.90
CA TRP A 30 -6.17 -3.31 18.46
C TRP A 30 -4.71 -3.77 18.30
N PRO A 31 -4.40 -5.07 18.50
CA PRO A 31 -3.06 -5.50 18.87
C PRO A 31 -2.11 -5.75 17.70
N VAL A 32 -2.64 -5.77 16.48
CA VAL A 32 -1.91 -6.08 15.26
C VAL A 32 -2.24 -5.02 14.20
N TYR A 33 -1.35 -4.81 13.25
CA TYR A 33 -1.60 -4.02 12.05
C TYR A 33 -2.90 -4.50 11.37
N LEU A 34 -3.82 -3.58 11.08
CA LEU A 34 -5.17 -3.83 10.56
C LEU A 34 -6.08 -4.66 11.49
N GLY A 35 -5.83 -4.62 12.81
CA GLY A 35 -6.73 -5.11 13.85
C GLY A 35 -6.38 -6.47 14.41
N ASP A 36 -6.28 -7.46 13.56
CA ASP A 36 -5.95 -8.84 13.92
C ASP A 36 -5.06 -9.51 12.87
N LYS A 37 -4.60 -10.72 13.13
CA LYS A 37 -3.76 -11.49 12.21
C LYS A 37 -4.48 -11.95 10.93
N SER A 38 -5.81 -11.90 10.93
CA SER A 38 -6.65 -12.17 9.77
C SER A 38 -6.86 -10.93 8.89
N SER A 39 -6.34 -9.78 9.31
CA SER A 39 -6.47 -8.47 8.64
C SER A 39 -7.92 -8.06 8.37
N GLN A 40 -8.85 -8.44 9.27
CA GLN A 40 -10.29 -8.20 9.05
C GLN A 40 -10.71 -6.74 9.24
N GLN A 41 -9.88 -5.92 9.89
CA GLN A 41 -10.20 -4.51 10.19
C GLN A 41 -11.56 -4.36 10.90
N TYR A 42 -11.86 -5.32 11.76
CA TYR A 42 -13.13 -5.48 12.47
C TYR A 42 -12.94 -5.41 13.99
N ALA A 43 -13.89 -4.76 14.66
CA ALA A 43 -13.92 -4.73 16.11
C ALA A 43 -15.33 -5.02 16.66
N ARG A 44 -15.42 -5.88 17.70
CA ARG A 44 -16.63 -6.12 18.44
C ARG A 44 -16.89 -5.01 19.46
N LEU A 45 -17.13 -3.80 18.95
CA LEU A 45 -17.42 -2.61 19.72
C LEU A 45 -18.68 -1.95 19.19
N ASP A 46 -19.65 -1.68 20.05
CA ASP A 46 -20.98 -1.15 19.74
C ASP A 46 -21.37 0.08 20.58
N GLN A 47 -20.49 0.56 21.47
CA GLN A 47 -20.78 1.76 22.26
C GLN A 47 -20.97 2.98 21.36
N ILE A 48 -20.14 3.10 20.31
CA ILE A 48 -20.36 4.06 19.23
C ILE A 48 -21.15 3.32 18.14
N ASN A 49 -22.34 3.83 17.82
CA ASN A 49 -23.26 3.19 16.91
C ASN A 49 -24.04 4.21 16.07
N THR A 50 -24.94 3.75 15.21
CA THR A 50 -25.70 4.60 14.29
C THR A 50 -26.60 5.65 14.98
N GLU A 51 -26.98 5.45 16.26
CA GLU A 51 -27.86 6.36 16.98
C GLU A 51 -27.08 7.53 17.64
N ASN A 52 -25.78 7.32 17.95
CA ASN A 52 -25.01 8.28 18.74
C ASN A 52 -23.74 8.79 18.05
N VAL A 53 -23.37 8.28 16.88
CA VAL A 53 -22.14 8.64 16.16
C VAL A 53 -22.01 10.14 15.87
N THR A 54 -23.14 10.84 15.72
CA THR A 54 -23.17 12.31 15.54
C THR A 54 -22.64 13.09 16.74
N GLN A 55 -22.51 12.45 17.90
CA GLN A 55 -21.99 13.05 19.13
C GLN A 55 -20.46 12.89 19.27
N LEU A 56 -19.81 12.14 18.37
CA LEU A 56 -18.36 11.95 18.40
C LEU A 56 -17.60 13.27 18.35
N LYS A 57 -16.60 13.38 19.24
CA LYS A 57 -15.72 14.55 19.32
C LYS A 57 -14.27 14.11 19.52
N PRO A 58 -13.28 14.89 19.07
CA PRO A 58 -11.89 14.67 19.44
C PRO A 58 -11.74 14.81 20.96
N VAL A 59 -11.11 13.83 21.59
CA VAL A 59 -10.86 13.82 23.04
C VAL A 59 -9.42 14.05 23.39
N TRP A 60 -8.50 13.71 22.52
CA TRP A 60 -7.09 14.06 22.62
C TRP A 60 -6.44 14.11 21.22
N THR A 61 -5.36 14.83 21.15
CA THR A 61 -4.48 14.91 19.97
C THR A 61 -3.03 14.78 20.44
N TYR A 62 -2.27 13.93 19.77
CA TYR A 62 -0.83 13.78 19.96
C TYR A 62 -0.10 14.27 18.72
N SER A 63 0.86 15.19 18.86
CA SER A 63 1.72 15.68 17.78
C SER A 63 3.10 15.07 17.92
N THR A 64 3.62 14.47 16.85
CA THR A 64 4.96 13.88 16.84
C THR A 64 6.08 14.90 16.68
N GLY A 65 5.78 16.10 16.15
CA GLY A 65 6.72 17.19 15.93
C GLY A 65 7.61 17.04 14.69
N ASP A 66 7.21 16.21 13.72
CA ASP A 66 8.07 15.79 12.60
C ASP A 66 7.52 16.15 11.20
N ALA A 67 6.39 16.85 11.08
CA ALA A 67 5.90 17.28 9.76
C ALA A 67 6.96 18.10 9.03
N SER A 68 7.08 17.89 7.73
CA SER A 68 7.99 18.69 6.91
C SER A 68 7.35 20.03 6.51
N ASP A 69 8.14 21.08 6.52
CA ASP A 69 7.68 22.42 6.13
C ASP A 69 7.41 22.55 4.62
N ASP A 70 7.94 21.63 3.81
CA ASP A 70 7.78 21.59 2.36
C ASP A 70 6.58 20.74 1.88
N ASN A 71 5.71 20.32 2.80
CA ASN A 71 4.52 19.51 2.56
C ASN A 71 4.79 18.15 1.90
N ARG A 72 5.92 17.53 2.15
CA ARG A 72 6.31 16.24 1.56
C ARG A 72 6.32 15.07 2.53
N SER A 73 6.21 15.33 3.84
CA SER A 73 6.05 14.25 4.81
C SER A 73 4.61 13.77 4.87
N GLN A 74 4.42 12.49 5.17
CA GLN A 74 3.12 11.85 5.31
C GLN A 74 3.13 10.83 6.45
N MET A 75 1.96 10.33 6.82
CA MET A 75 1.80 9.22 7.75
C MET A 75 0.81 8.22 7.19
N GLN A 76 1.20 6.93 7.17
CA GLN A 76 0.35 5.80 6.76
C GLN A 76 0.09 4.84 7.92
N CYS A 77 0.52 5.17 9.13
CA CYS A 77 0.52 4.29 10.29
C CYS A 77 -0.90 3.98 10.77
N ASN A 78 -1.25 2.69 10.80
CA ASN A 78 -2.35 2.14 11.57
C ASN A 78 -1.77 1.79 12.97
N PRO A 79 -2.02 2.62 14.01
CA PRO A 79 -1.43 2.40 15.31
C PRO A 79 -2.01 1.17 16.00
N ILE A 80 -1.18 0.42 16.73
CA ILE A 80 -1.65 -0.69 17.55
C ILE A 80 -1.90 -0.24 18.98
N ILE A 81 -2.91 -0.82 19.62
CA ILE A 81 -3.27 -0.52 21.00
C ILE A 81 -3.29 -1.79 21.82
N ILE A 82 -2.47 -1.81 22.88
CA ILE A 82 -2.32 -2.98 23.75
C ILE A 82 -2.32 -2.50 25.21
N ASP A 83 -3.21 -3.02 26.01
CA ASP A 83 -3.33 -2.76 27.45
C ASP A 83 -3.34 -1.25 27.80
N GLY A 84 -4.03 -0.44 26.99
CA GLY A 84 -4.15 1.01 27.19
C GLY A 84 -2.92 1.81 26.78
N VAL A 85 -1.98 1.21 26.04
CA VAL A 85 -0.85 1.90 25.41
C VAL A 85 -1.01 1.83 23.89
N MET A 86 -0.94 2.99 23.24
CA MET A 86 -0.90 3.08 21.77
C MET A 86 0.56 3.20 21.31
N TYR A 87 0.91 2.40 20.31
CA TYR A 87 2.21 2.43 19.64
C TYR A 87 2.02 2.83 18.17
N GLY A 88 2.92 3.65 17.65
CA GLY A 88 2.87 4.11 16.27
C GLY A 88 4.20 4.69 15.80
N THR A 89 4.18 5.24 14.59
CA THR A 89 5.33 5.87 13.96
C THR A 89 5.03 7.31 13.54
N SER A 90 6.05 8.16 13.55
CA SER A 90 5.98 9.56 13.10
C SER A 90 6.26 9.68 11.58
N PRO A 91 6.10 10.87 10.96
CA PRO A 91 6.53 11.13 9.58
C PRO A 91 8.00 10.80 9.29
N LYS A 92 8.89 10.98 10.27
CA LYS A 92 10.32 10.58 10.17
C LYS A 92 10.60 9.17 10.69
N VAL A 93 9.56 8.34 10.73
CA VAL A 93 9.62 6.93 11.17
C VAL A 93 10.20 6.74 12.58
N LYS A 94 10.08 7.76 13.47
CA LYS A 94 10.33 7.56 14.90
C LYS A 94 9.24 6.69 15.50
N ALA A 95 9.60 5.66 16.23
CA ALA A 95 8.63 4.88 16.99
C ALA A 95 8.29 5.57 18.33
N PHE A 96 7.04 5.47 18.75
CA PHE A 96 6.60 6.07 20.01
C PHE A 96 5.55 5.19 20.73
N ALA A 97 5.41 5.45 22.04
CA ALA A 97 4.29 4.98 22.84
C ALA A 97 3.59 6.15 23.54
N VAL A 98 2.27 6.13 23.52
CA VAL A 98 1.43 7.08 24.26
C VAL A 98 0.37 6.37 25.09
N ASP A 99 -0.08 6.99 26.14
CA ASP A 99 -1.25 6.56 26.90
C ASP A 99 -2.50 6.67 26.02
N ALA A 100 -3.22 5.59 25.79
CA ALA A 100 -4.33 5.52 24.86
C ALA A 100 -5.58 6.29 25.31
N ILE A 101 -5.69 6.66 26.61
CA ILE A 101 -6.80 7.46 27.15
C ILE A 101 -6.55 8.95 26.97
N THR A 102 -5.30 9.38 27.14
CA THR A 102 -4.94 10.80 27.28
C THR A 102 -4.08 11.36 26.14
N GLY A 103 -3.50 10.50 25.30
CA GLY A 103 -2.53 10.88 24.28
C GLY A 103 -1.17 11.32 24.84
N LYS A 104 -0.92 11.15 26.16
CA LYS A 104 0.35 11.55 26.77
C LYS A 104 1.49 10.63 26.36
N GLU A 105 2.58 11.20 25.82
CA GLU A 105 3.77 10.45 25.45
C GLU A 105 4.40 9.75 26.66
N LYS A 106 4.73 8.47 26.47
CA LYS A 106 5.47 7.63 27.42
C LYS A 106 6.95 7.57 27.05
N TRP A 107 7.23 7.32 25.78
CA TRP A 107 8.57 7.31 25.22
C TRP A 107 8.52 7.53 23.69
N LYS A 108 9.66 7.94 23.12
CA LYS A 108 9.90 8.10 21.69
C LYS A 108 11.32 7.63 21.36
N PHE A 109 11.47 6.84 20.31
CA PHE A 109 12.74 6.35 19.78
C PHE A 109 13.01 6.97 18.42
N ASN A 110 14.22 7.48 18.19
CA ASN A 110 14.62 8.08 16.92
C ASN A 110 15.65 7.18 16.21
N PRO A 111 15.30 6.52 15.09
CA PRO A 111 16.22 5.65 14.38
C PRO A 111 17.43 6.39 13.79
N ALA A 112 17.33 7.70 13.52
CA ALA A 112 18.44 8.51 13.02
C ALA A 112 19.63 8.59 13.98
N ASP A 113 19.39 8.44 15.29
CA ASP A 113 20.45 8.39 16.30
C ASP A 113 21.28 7.08 16.20
N HIS A 114 20.89 6.16 15.34
CA HIS A 114 21.50 4.85 15.08
C HIS A 114 21.81 4.65 13.58
N ASP A 115 22.09 5.74 12.86
CA ASP A 115 22.44 5.76 11.43
C ASP A 115 21.38 5.12 10.50
N ALA A 116 20.14 5.03 10.93
CA ALA A 116 19.04 4.52 10.12
C ALA A 116 18.10 5.66 9.72
N HIS A 117 18.00 5.90 8.42
CA HIS A 117 17.20 6.97 7.84
C HIS A 117 16.07 6.37 7.00
N GLY A 118 14.89 6.21 7.61
CA GLY A 118 13.64 5.96 6.90
C GLY A 118 12.84 7.26 6.87
N GLU A 119 12.31 7.62 5.71
CA GLU A 119 11.47 8.81 5.59
C GLU A 119 10.08 8.45 5.09
N ASN A 120 9.07 9.00 5.77
CA ASN A 120 7.67 9.13 5.36
C ASN A 120 6.83 7.86 5.28
N ILE A 121 7.36 6.67 5.02
CA ILE A 121 6.53 5.49 4.78
C ILE A 121 6.77 4.44 5.87
N SER A 122 5.88 4.45 6.85
CA SER A 122 5.71 3.34 7.79
C SER A 122 4.23 3.17 8.09
N ARG A 123 3.75 1.93 7.94
CA ARG A 123 2.34 1.58 8.16
C ARG A 123 2.07 1.09 9.56
N GLY A 124 3.10 0.97 10.39
CA GLY A 124 2.92 0.61 11.79
C GLY A 124 4.09 -0.13 12.42
N VAL A 125 3.79 -0.80 13.51
CA VAL A 125 4.74 -1.54 14.33
C VAL A 125 4.20 -2.93 14.65
N THR A 126 5.08 -3.86 15.02
CA THR A 126 4.73 -5.22 15.39
C THR A 126 5.04 -5.46 16.87
N PHE A 127 4.13 -6.08 17.60
CA PHE A 127 4.28 -6.38 19.00
C PHE A 127 4.44 -7.89 19.23
N TRP A 128 5.37 -8.27 20.11
CA TRP A 128 5.59 -9.63 20.57
C TRP A 128 5.71 -9.68 22.08
N GLN A 129 5.15 -10.73 22.68
CA GLN A 129 5.23 -10.93 24.13
C GLN A 129 5.48 -12.40 24.45
N ASN A 130 6.41 -12.61 25.39
CA ASN A 130 6.62 -13.92 26.03
C ASN A 130 6.80 -13.71 27.54
N GLY A 131 5.82 -14.14 28.31
CA GLY A 131 5.76 -13.89 29.74
C GLY A 131 5.76 -12.39 30.06
N LYS A 132 6.80 -11.93 30.77
CA LYS A 132 6.97 -10.50 31.10
C LYS A 132 7.75 -9.71 30.05
N GLN A 133 8.39 -10.39 29.11
CA GLN A 133 9.16 -9.70 28.07
C GLN A 133 8.21 -9.21 26.97
N LYS A 134 8.23 -7.91 26.71
CA LYS A 134 7.43 -7.26 25.68
C LYS A 134 8.37 -6.55 24.72
N ARG A 135 8.28 -6.86 23.43
CA ARG A 135 9.12 -6.29 22.38
C ARG A 135 8.26 -5.61 21.33
N LEU A 136 8.78 -4.50 20.80
CA LEU A 136 8.22 -3.79 19.68
C LEU A 136 9.21 -3.80 18.53
N TYR A 137 8.75 -4.19 17.33
CA TYR A 137 9.55 -4.19 16.10
C TYR A 137 9.01 -3.16 15.14
N PHE A 138 9.92 -2.46 14.48
CA PHE A 138 9.59 -1.58 13.35
C PHE A 138 10.82 -1.45 12.46
N ALA A 139 10.59 -1.11 11.19
CA ALA A 139 11.67 -0.85 10.26
C ALA A 139 11.80 0.64 9.95
N SER A 140 13.04 1.10 9.80
CA SER A 140 13.37 2.41 9.25
C SER A 140 14.38 2.19 8.11
N GLY A 141 13.94 2.45 6.87
CA GLY A 141 14.69 2.05 5.69
C GLY A 141 14.96 0.54 5.67
N ALA A 142 16.21 0.17 5.51
CA ALA A 142 16.67 -1.23 5.49
C ALA A 142 17.01 -1.81 6.87
N THR A 143 16.67 -1.15 7.96
CA THR A 143 17.01 -1.59 9.32
C THR A 143 15.77 -1.97 10.10
N LEU A 144 15.68 -3.22 10.56
CA LEU A 144 14.67 -3.70 11.48
C LEU A 144 15.16 -3.52 12.92
N PHE A 145 14.45 -2.74 13.70
CA PHE A 145 14.72 -2.48 15.13
C PHE A 145 13.86 -3.34 16.04
N CYS A 146 14.43 -3.72 17.19
CA CYS A 146 13.74 -4.37 18.30
C CYS A 146 13.87 -3.52 19.56
N LEU A 147 12.76 -3.03 20.08
CA LEU A 147 12.71 -2.19 21.27
C LEU A 147 12.00 -2.91 22.42
N ASN A 148 12.35 -2.55 23.65
CA ASN A 148 11.52 -2.84 24.81
C ASN A 148 10.23 -2.00 24.70
N ALA A 149 9.08 -2.66 24.63
CA ALA A 149 7.80 -1.96 24.42
C ALA A 149 7.42 -1.03 25.58
N GLU A 150 7.94 -1.25 26.80
CA GLU A 150 7.62 -0.44 27.98
C GLU A 150 8.51 0.83 28.08
N THR A 151 9.78 0.74 27.63
CA THR A 151 10.77 1.82 27.81
C THR A 151 11.20 2.51 26.51
N GLY A 152 11.02 1.86 25.35
CA GLY A 152 11.52 2.33 24.06
C GLY A 152 13.02 2.10 23.82
N GLU A 153 13.72 1.44 24.74
CA GLU A 153 15.15 1.14 24.64
C GLU A 153 15.39 -0.07 23.70
N MET A 154 16.51 -0.06 22.98
CA MET A 154 16.89 -1.16 22.10
C MET A 154 17.18 -2.44 22.91
N MET A 155 16.73 -3.58 22.39
CA MET A 155 16.95 -4.89 22.96
C MET A 155 18.29 -5.46 22.48
N ALA A 156 19.35 -5.31 23.27
CA ALA A 156 20.72 -5.65 22.88
C ALA A 156 20.93 -7.13 22.50
N ASP A 157 20.03 -8.01 22.90
CA ASP A 157 20.03 -9.45 22.57
C ASP A 157 19.43 -9.77 21.19
N PHE A 158 18.98 -8.76 20.43
CA PHE A 158 18.44 -8.92 19.09
C PHE A 158 19.44 -8.41 18.05
N GLY A 159 19.86 -9.29 17.12
CA GLY A 159 20.79 -8.97 16.03
C GLY A 159 22.06 -8.28 16.50
N ASN A 160 22.42 -7.19 15.83
CA ASN A 160 23.54 -6.34 16.20
C ASN A 160 23.05 -5.23 17.16
N ASN A 161 23.14 -5.49 18.47
CA ASN A 161 22.76 -4.54 19.52
C ASN A 161 21.35 -3.95 19.36
N GLY A 162 20.36 -4.78 18.99
CA GLY A 162 18.95 -4.39 18.89
C GLY A 162 18.46 -4.12 17.46
N SER A 163 19.24 -4.45 16.43
CA SER A 163 18.85 -4.28 15.04
C SER A 163 19.39 -5.36 14.10
N VAL A 164 18.68 -5.52 12.96
CA VAL A 164 19.05 -6.43 11.85
C VAL A 164 18.96 -5.68 10.55
N SER A 165 19.94 -5.92 9.65
CA SER A 165 19.91 -5.38 8.28
C SER A 165 19.00 -6.23 7.38
N LEU A 166 18.02 -5.57 6.73
CA LEU A 166 17.13 -6.22 5.77
C LEU A 166 17.79 -6.43 4.39
N LYS A 167 19.01 -5.98 4.16
CA LYS A 167 19.79 -6.25 2.95
C LYS A 167 20.56 -7.57 3.03
N GLU A 168 20.90 -7.98 4.24
CA GLU A 168 21.71 -9.18 4.44
C GLU A 168 20.98 -10.43 3.93
N GLY A 169 21.69 -11.25 3.16
CA GLY A 169 21.17 -12.52 2.61
C GLY A 169 20.18 -12.41 1.45
N LEU A 170 19.96 -11.22 0.86
CA LEU A 170 19.09 -11.09 -0.31
C LEU A 170 19.83 -11.44 -1.62
N ARG A 171 21.07 -11.03 -1.77
CA ARG A 171 21.92 -11.36 -2.92
C ARG A 171 23.38 -11.49 -2.46
N GLU A 172 24.07 -12.52 -2.91
CA GLU A 172 25.48 -12.71 -2.56
C GLU A 172 26.34 -11.61 -3.17
N ASN A 173 27.24 -11.04 -2.36
CA ASN A 173 28.25 -10.06 -2.74
C ASN A 173 27.73 -8.74 -3.37
N ASP A 174 26.42 -8.49 -3.31
CA ASP A 174 25.82 -7.23 -3.74
C ASP A 174 24.81 -6.72 -2.72
N SER A 175 25.05 -5.55 -2.17
CA SER A 175 24.15 -4.82 -1.28
C SER A 175 23.85 -3.40 -1.76
N SER A 176 24.18 -3.09 -3.04
CA SER A 176 24.04 -1.75 -3.61
C SER A 176 22.58 -1.38 -3.91
N PHE A 177 21.69 -2.38 -4.07
CA PHE A 177 20.28 -2.16 -4.37
C PHE A 177 19.49 -1.54 -3.20
N TYR A 178 18.43 -0.84 -3.55
CA TYR A 178 17.50 -0.25 -2.57
C TYR A 178 16.64 -1.33 -1.92
N VAL A 179 16.54 -1.28 -0.59
CA VAL A 179 15.61 -2.09 0.22
C VAL A 179 15.09 -1.24 1.37
N ALA A 180 13.79 -1.33 1.62
CA ALA A 180 13.16 -0.79 2.82
C ALA A 180 12.04 -1.74 3.28
N SER A 181 11.57 -1.60 4.51
CA SER A 181 10.31 -2.20 4.91
C SER A 181 9.35 -1.09 5.34
N THR A 182 8.24 -0.99 4.66
CA THR A 182 7.22 0.04 4.86
C THR A 182 6.01 -0.45 5.64
N THR A 183 5.88 -1.77 5.80
CA THR A 183 4.77 -2.41 6.52
C THR A 183 5.31 -3.33 7.60
N PRO A 184 4.70 -3.36 8.79
CA PRO A 184 5.17 -4.22 9.88
C PRO A 184 5.05 -5.70 9.51
N GLY A 185 6.01 -6.50 10.01
CA GLY A 185 5.95 -7.95 9.90
C GLY A 185 4.84 -8.56 10.75
N ILE A 186 4.54 -9.83 10.51
CA ILE A 186 3.54 -10.58 11.28
C ILE A 186 4.21 -11.61 12.20
N ILE A 187 3.67 -11.75 13.41
CA ILE A 187 4.21 -12.67 14.44
C ILE A 187 3.50 -14.02 14.41
N TYR A 188 4.28 -15.09 14.27
CA TYR A 188 3.85 -16.45 14.58
C TYR A 188 4.77 -17.07 15.64
N LYS A 189 4.27 -17.32 16.84
CA LYS A 189 5.06 -17.79 17.99
C LYS A 189 6.28 -16.87 18.24
N ASP A 190 7.49 -17.38 18.06
CA ASP A 190 8.77 -16.66 18.20
C ASP A 190 9.38 -16.28 16.83
N LEU A 191 8.58 -16.20 15.78
CA LEU A 191 9.00 -15.77 14.45
C LEU A 191 8.35 -14.43 14.10
N ILE A 192 9.12 -13.52 13.48
CA ILE A 192 8.62 -12.36 12.77
C ILE A 192 8.84 -12.58 11.28
N ILE A 193 7.75 -12.63 10.50
CA ILE A 193 7.78 -12.83 9.04
C ILE A 193 7.67 -11.48 8.37
N MET A 194 8.60 -11.18 7.47
CA MET A 194 8.77 -9.86 6.85
C MET A 194 8.85 -9.94 5.34
N GLY A 195 8.20 -8.99 4.69
CA GLY A 195 8.47 -8.60 3.32
C GLY A 195 9.20 -7.25 3.25
N THR A 196 9.58 -6.84 2.07
CA THR A 196 10.31 -5.60 1.82
C THR A 196 9.76 -4.84 0.61
N THR A 197 10.09 -3.56 0.53
CA THR A 197 9.97 -2.73 -0.67
C THR A 197 11.33 -2.67 -1.35
N VAL A 198 11.34 -2.83 -2.67
CA VAL A 198 12.55 -2.73 -3.51
C VAL A 198 12.35 -1.70 -4.61
N SER A 199 13.34 -1.45 -5.44
CA SER A 199 13.22 -0.57 -6.60
C SER A 199 12.27 -1.17 -7.65
N GLU A 200 11.55 -0.33 -8.37
CA GLU A 200 10.69 -0.69 -9.52
C GLU A 200 11.47 -0.64 -10.85
N ASN A 201 12.72 -0.19 -10.79
CA ASN A 201 13.61 -0.07 -11.95
C ASN A 201 14.39 -1.37 -12.19
N SER A 202 15.17 -1.37 -13.28
CA SER A 202 16.00 -2.51 -13.69
C SER A 202 17.12 -2.89 -12.71
N ASP A 203 17.40 -2.05 -11.71
CA ASP A 203 18.38 -2.26 -10.63
C ASP A 203 17.79 -2.91 -9.38
N ALA A 204 16.53 -3.33 -9.42
CA ALA A 204 15.83 -3.88 -8.28
C ALA A 204 16.53 -5.10 -7.68
N GLY A 205 16.62 -5.13 -6.35
CA GLY A 205 16.95 -6.35 -5.60
C GLY A 205 15.77 -7.33 -5.56
N PRO A 206 16.01 -8.60 -5.21
CA PRO A 206 14.95 -9.59 -5.07
C PRO A 206 14.09 -9.29 -3.83
N GLY A 207 12.79 -9.49 -3.98
CA GLY A 207 11.79 -9.25 -2.91
C GLY A 207 11.55 -10.42 -1.97
N HIS A 208 12.57 -11.25 -1.69
CA HIS A 208 12.43 -12.48 -0.89
C HIS A 208 11.74 -12.26 0.46
N ILE A 209 10.90 -13.22 0.85
CA ILE A 209 10.23 -13.22 2.15
C ILE A 209 11.11 -13.93 3.17
N ARG A 210 11.24 -13.36 4.36
CA ARG A 210 12.10 -13.93 5.40
C ARG A 210 11.39 -13.98 6.76
N ALA A 211 11.67 -15.03 7.49
CA ALA A 211 11.33 -15.11 8.90
C ALA A 211 12.58 -14.96 9.76
N TYR A 212 12.47 -14.14 10.77
CA TYR A 212 13.51 -13.92 11.77
C TYR A 212 13.04 -14.45 13.12
N ASN A 213 13.97 -14.97 13.91
CA ASN A 213 13.69 -15.29 15.32
C ASN A 213 13.44 -13.96 16.06
N ALA A 214 12.26 -13.83 16.67
CA ALA A 214 11.84 -12.62 17.37
C ALA A 214 12.71 -12.29 18.61
N LYS A 215 13.46 -13.25 19.15
CA LYS A 215 14.36 -13.03 20.30
C LYS A 215 15.76 -12.65 19.86
N THR A 216 16.30 -13.36 18.85
CA THR A 216 17.72 -13.23 18.46
C THR A 216 17.96 -12.40 17.22
N GLY A 217 16.94 -12.23 16.34
CA GLY A 217 17.11 -11.56 15.04
C GLY A 217 17.74 -12.45 13.97
N GLU A 218 18.07 -13.70 14.27
CA GLU A 218 18.61 -14.64 13.28
C GLU A 218 17.56 -14.99 12.24
N THR A 219 17.97 -15.06 10.97
CA THR A 219 17.12 -15.56 9.88
C THR A 219 16.88 -17.05 10.07
N VAL A 220 15.59 -17.43 10.11
CA VAL A 220 15.18 -18.84 10.31
C VAL A 220 14.92 -19.51 8.96
N TRP A 221 14.24 -18.83 8.05
CA TRP A 221 14.04 -19.28 6.69
C TRP A 221 13.90 -18.08 5.71
N THR A 222 14.18 -18.37 4.45
CA THR A 222 13.97 -17.45 3.32
C THR A 222 13.17 -18.16 2.24
N PHE A 223 12.11 -17.53 1.74
CA PHE A 223 11.40 -17.95 0.55
C PHE A 223 11.84 -17.06 -0.61
N HIS A 224 12.37 -17.67 -1.68
CA HIS A 224 12.81 -16.97 -2.87
C HIS A 224 11.62 -16.65 -3.78
N THR A 225 11.23 -15.38 -3.85
CA THR A 225 10.15 -14.89 -4.73
C THR A 225 10.57 -14.88 -6.20
N ILE A 226 11.87 -14.88 -6.48
CA ILE A 226 12.48 -15.22 -7.76
C ILE A 226 13.21 -16.53 -7.52
N PRO A 227 12.67 -17.68 -7.99
CA PRO A 227 13.17 -19.00 -7.61
C PRO A 227 14.60 -19.27 -8.11
N HIS A 228 15.37 -19.95 -7.27
CA HIS A 228 16.72 -20.41 -7.62
C HIS A 228 16.70 -21.75 -8.37
N PRO A 229 17.80 -22.17 -9.00
CA PRO A 229 17.88 -23.45 -9.70
C PRO A 229 17.44 -24.64 -8.85
N GLY A 230 16.46 -25.39 -9.35
CA GLY A 230 15.86 -26.55 -8.66
C GLY A 230 14.65 -26.23 -7.79
N GLU A 231 14.30 -24.96 -7.57
CA GLU A 231 13.06 -24.57 -6.91
C GLU A 231 11.91 -24.50 -7.89
N TYR A 232 10.68 -24.69 -7.37
CA TYR A 232 9.45 -24.59 -8.16
C TYR A 232 9.28 -23.16 -8.72
N GLY A 233 8.97 -23.05 -10.02
CA GLY A 233 8.79 -21.78 -10.72
C GLY A 233 10.08 -21.21 -11.33
N TYR A 234 11.24 -21.84 -11.14
CA TYR A 234 12.50 -21.42 -11.75
C TYR A 234 12.40 -21.30 -13.28
N GLU A 235 11.70 -22.22 -13.92
CA GLU A 235 11.46 -22.27 -15.37
C GLU A 235 10.58 -21.12 -15.90
N THR A 236 9.91 -20.38 -15.01
CA THR A 236 9.08 -19.21 -15.36
C THR A 236 9.88 -17.93 -15.53
N TRP A 237 11.21 -18.00 -15.30
CA TRP A 237 12.17 -16.93 -15.45
C TRP A 237 13.28 -17.32 -16.42
N PRO A 238 14.06 -16.36 -16.97
CA PRO A 238 15.34 -16.66 -17.62
C PRO A 238 16.27 -17.42 -16.66
N GLU A 239 17.11 -18.29 -17.22
CA GLU A 239 18.02 -19.15 -16.45
C GLU A 239 18.91 -18.40 -15.46
N ASP A 240 19.34 -17.17 -15.80
CA ASP A 240 20.14 -16.28 -14.95
C ASP A 240 19.29 -15.27 -14.14
N GLY A 241 17.96 -15.35 -14.22
CA GLY A 241 17.04 -14.37 -13.65
C GLY A 241 17.24 -14.15 -12.16
N TRP A 242 17.41 -15.22 -11.39
CA TRP A 242 17.62 -15.18 -9.94
C TRP A 242 18.87 -14.39 -9.52
N GLN A 243 19.87 -14.27 -10.41
CA GLN A 243 21.11 -13.52 -10.14
C GLN A 243 21.00 -12.03 -10.40
N ARG A 244 20.16 -11.60 -11.37
CA ARG A 244 20.15 -10.22 -11.87
C ARG A 244 18.81 -9.50 -11.82
N LEU A 245 17.69 -10.23 -11.74
CA LEU A 245 16.35 -9.61 -11.71
C LEU A 245 15.89 -9.32 -10.29
N GLY A 246 14.89 -8.47 -10.15
CA GLY A 246 14.33 -8.03 -8.88
C GLY A 246 12.83 -7.83 -8.92
N GLY A 247 12.29 -7.16 -7.91
CA GLY A 247 10.85 -7.06 -7.69
C GLY A 247 10.27 -8.29 -7.03
N ALA A 248 9.02 -8.65 -7.35
CA ALA A 248 8.25 -9.74 -6.76
C ALA A 248 8.24 -9.68 -5.21
N ASN A 249 8.24 -8.48 -4.67
CA ASN A 249 8.37 -8.22 -3.24
C ASN A 249 7.00 -8.11 -2.56
N SER A 250 6.97 -8.26 -1.23
CA SER A 250 5.76 -8.02 -0.43
C SER A 250 5.95 -6.78 0.43
N TRP A 251 5.31 -5.68 0.02
CA TRP A 251 5.39 -4.38 0.69
C TRP A 251 4.12 -4.02 1.46
N SER A 252 3.04 -4.75 1.23
CA SER A 252 1.69 -4.38 1.66
C SER A 252 1.23 -5.04 2.97
N GLY A 253 2.00 -6.00 3.50
CA GLY A 253 1.67 -6.77 4.70
C GLY A 253 1.15 -8.16 4.41
N MET A 254 0.78 -8.90 5.46
CA MET A 254 0.46 -10.33 5.39
C MET A 254 -0.68 -10.68 6.34
N SER A 255 -1.34 -11.81 6.10
CA SER A 255 -2.32 -12.39 7.01
C SER A 255 -1.90 -13.77 7.46
N LEU A 256 -2.34 -14.17 8.65
CA LEU A 256 -1.88 -15.39 9.30
C LEU A 256 -3.06 -16.20 9.87
N ASP A 257 -3.16 -17.45 9.46
CA ASP A 257 -3.98 -18.47 10.09
C ASP A 257 -3.13 -19.24 11.12
N GLU A 258 -3.27 -18.87 12.38
CA GLU A 258 -2.48 -19.49 13.46
C GLU A 258 -2.84 -20.96 13.70
N GLU A 259 -4.11 -21.33 13.47
CA GLU A 259 -4.58 -22.71 13.68
C GLU A 259 -4.00 -23.66 12.63
N ARG A 260 -3.91 -23.21 11.37
CA ARG A 260 -3.31 -23.98 10.29
C ARG A 260 -1.79 -23.82 10.19
N GLY A 261 -1.22 -22.82 10.87
CA GLY A 261 0.20 -22.47 10.73
C GLY A 261 0.54 -22.00 9.32
N MET A 262 -0.36 -21.25 8.70
CA MET A 262 -0.22 -20.76 7.32
C MET A 262 -0.19 -19.23 7.29
N VAL A 263 0.79 -18.67 6.59
CA VAL A 263 0.87 -17.23 6.30
C VAL A 263 0.53 -16.98 4.84
N TYR A 264 -0.32 -15.97 4.59
CA TYR A 264 -0.75 -15.56 3.25
C TYR A 264 -0.12 -14.23 2.90
N ILE A 265 0.64 -14.22 1.81
CA ILE A 265 1.56 -13.16 1.44
C ILE A 265 1.23 -12.67 0.03
N PRO A 266 0.77 -11.42 -0.11
CA PRO A 266 0.61 -10.80 -1.41
C PRO A 266 1.96 -10.30 -1.92
N THR A 267 2.28 -10.57 -3.20
CA THR A 267 3.50 -10.06 -3.84
C THR A 267 3.19 -9.05 -4.92
N GLY A 268 4.14 -8.17 -5.17
CA GLY A 268 4.10 -7.17 -6.23
C GLY A 268 4.72 -7.64 -7.53
N SER A 269 4.83 -6.70 -8.44
CA SER A 269 5.32 -6.89 -9.80
C SER A 269 6.80 -7.29 -9.85
N ALA A 270 7.18 -7.93 -10.95
CA ALA A 270 8.59 -8.11 -11.30
C ALA A 270 9.13 -6.83 -11.92
N SER A 271 10.34 -6.41 -11.55
CA SER A 271 10.98 -5.23 -12.13
C SER A 271 11.70 -5.58 -13.44
N PHE A 272 11.74 -4.76 -14.37
CA PHE A 272 11.23 -3.42 -14.61
C PHE A 272 9.73 -3.48 -14.95
N ASP A 273 8.92 -2.56 -14.40
CA ASP A 273 7.45 -2.73 -14.35
C ASP A 273 6.76 -2.69 -15.71
N PHE A 274 7.24 -1.87 -16.67
CA PHE A 274 6.52 -1.59 -17.91
C PHE A 274 7.12 -2.26 -19.15
N TRP A 275 8.21 -3.01 -18.97
CA TRP A 275 8.84 -3.80 -20.02
C TRP A 275 9.55 -5.02 -19.41
N GLY A 276 9.14 -6.20 -19.84
CA GLY A 276 9.63 -7.48 -19.31
C GLY A 276 10.47 -8.29 -20.31
N GLY A 277 10.93 -7.70 -21.41
CA GLY A 277 11.68 -8.45 -22.44
C GLY A 277 12.97 -9.09 -21.95
N ASN A 278 13.53 -8.64 -20.81
CA ASN A 278 14.67 -9.26 -20.13
C ASN A 278 14.28 -10.29 -19.06
N ARG A 279 12.98 -10.44 -18.77
CA ARG A 279 12.41 -11.37 -17.79
C ARG A 279 11.31 -12.25 -18.38
N LYS A 280 11.50 -12.72 -19.61
CA LYS A 280 10.52 -13.54 -20.33
C LYS A 280 10.04 -14.72 -19.49
N GLY A 281 8.76 -15.04 -19.59
CA GLY A 281 8.08 -16.09 -18.85
C GLY A 281 6.96 -15.55 -17.97
N GLU A 282 6.33 -16.42 -17.22
CA GLU A 282 5.21 -16.12 -16.35
C GLU A 282 5.61 -15.28 -15.11
N ASN A 283 6.87 -15.38 -14.69
CA ASN A 283 7.51 -14.68 -13.57
C ASN A 283 6.92 -15.05 -12.18
N LEU A 284 6.77 -16.33 -11.89
CA LEU A 284 6.44 -16.77 -10.53
C LEU A 284 7.61 -16.44 -9.57
N PHE A 285 7.41 -15.78 -8.40
CA PHE A 285 6.12 -15.53 -7.75
C PHE A 285 5.78 -14.02 -7.70
N ALA A 286 5.94 -13.29 -8.79
CA ALA A 286 5.39 -11.94 -8.89
C ALA A 286 3.86 -11.98 -8.99
N ASN A 287 3.21 -10.95 -8.46
CA ASN A 287 1.74 -10.76 -8.48
C ASN A 287 0.96 -11.98 -7.95
N CYS A 288 1.48 -12.64 -6.94
CA CYS A 288 0.91 -13.86 -6.37
C CYS A 288 0.33 -13.66 -4.98
N ILE A 289 -0.72 -14.40 -4.68
CA ILE A 289 -1.09 -14.74 -3.32
C ILE A 289 -0.34 -16.02 -2.97
N LEU A 290 0.60 -15.94 -2.05
CA LEU A 290 1.37 -17.08 -1.59
C LEU A 290 0.80 -17.61 -0.27
N ALA A 291 0.64 -18.90 -0.13
CA ALA A 291 0.41 -19.56 1.15
C ALA A 291 1.63 -20.38 1.52
N LEU A 292 2.29 -19.98 2.59
CA LEU A 292 3.50 -20.63 3.08
C LEU A 292 3.26 -21.24 4.47
N ASN A 293 3.96 -22.35 4.76
CA ASN A 293 4.09 -22.87 6.10
C ASN A 293 4.89 -21.86 6.95
N THR A 294 4.33 -21.42 8.07
CA THR A 294 4.95 -20.38 8.90
C THR A 294 6.25 -20.80 9.58
N GLU A 295 6.44 -22.09 9.87
CA GLU A 295 7.63 -22.59 10.57
C GLU A 295 8.79 -22.85 9.60
N THR A 296 8.49 -23.27 8.36
CA THR A 296 9.52 -23.73 7.41
C THR A 296 9.71 -22.79 6.21
N GLY A 297 8.75 -21.92 5.91
CA GLY A 297 8.75 -21.09 4.71
C GLY A 297 8.40 -21.87 3.42
N GLU A 298 8.09 -23.17 3.53
CA GLU A 298 7.71 -24.00 2.38
C GLU A 298 6.38 -23.55 1.79
N ARG A 299 6.34 -23.47 0.44
CA ARG A 299 5.11 -23.14 -0.28
C ARG A 299 4.10 -24.26 -0.21
N ILE A 300 2.89 -23.95 0.28
CA ILE A 300 1.74 -24.87 0.28
C ILE A 300 1.01 -24.71 -1.04
N TRP A 301 0.59 -23.49 -1.39
CA TRP A 301 -0.01 -23.17 -2.68
C TRP A 301 0.29 -21.70 -3.05
N HIS A 302 -0.03 -21.33 -4.29
CA HIS A 302 -0.04 -19.95 -4.76
C HIS A 302 -1.13 -19.76 -5.79
N PHE A 303 -1.55 -18.50 -5.96
CA PHE A 303 -2.42 -18.07 -7.04
C PHE A 303 -1.85 -16.78 -7.64
N GLN A 304 -1.54 -16.79 -8.94
CA GLN A 304 -1.05 -15.60 -9.63
C GLN A 304 -2.22 -14.78 -10.17
N THR A 305 -2.30 -13.51 -9.82
CA THR A 305 -3.40 -12.60 -10.20
C THR A 305 -3.13 -11.83 -11.48
N VAL A 306 -1.85 -11.72 -11.88
CA VAL A 306 -1.41 -11.12 -13.15
C VAL A 306 -0.19 -11.90 -13.65
N HIS A 307 -0.29 -12.48 -14.83
CA HIS A 307 0.81 -13.17 -15.51
C HIS A 307 1.69 -12.16 -16.24
N HIS A 308 3.01 -12.25 -16.08
CA HIS A 308 3.98 -11.38 -16.77
C HIS A 308 3.57 -9.91 -16.75
N ASP A 309 3.49 -9.35 -15.56
CA ASP A 309 2.94 -8.01 -15.34
C ASP A 309 3.77 -6.92 -16.06
N LEU A 310 3.08 -6.06 -16.82
CA LEU A 310 3.61 -4.90 -17.52
C LEU A 310 2.87 -3.60 -17.10
N TRP A 311 2.13 -3.61 -16.00
CA TRP A 311 1.18 -2.55 -15.64
C TRP A 311 1.31 -2.09 -14.19
N ASP A 312 2.33 -2.56 -13.46
CA ASP A 312 2.47 -2.31 -12.02
C ASP A 312 1.19 -2.71 -11.24
N ARG A 313 0.77 -3.97 -11.41
CA ARG A 313 -0.44 -4.51 -10.77
C ARG A 313 -0.15 -5.27 -9.49
N ASP A 314 0.65 -4.70 -8.63
CA ASP A 314 0.93 -5.20 -7.29
C ASP A 314 -0.33 -5.60 -6.53
N LEU A 315 -0.21 -6.56 -5.63
CA LEU A 315 -1.21 -6.82 -4.62
C LEU A 315 -0.99 -5.84 -3.44
N PRO A 316 -1.87 -4.81 -3.30
CA PRO A 316 -1.54 -3.62 -2.51
C PRO A 316 -1.85 -3.75 -1.02
N CYS A 317 -2.51 -4.82 -0.59
CA CYS A 317 -2.96 -5.02 0.79
C CYS A 317 -2.89 -6.50 1.20
N PRO A 318 -2.84 -6.80 2.52
CA PRO A 318 -2.98 -8.18 3.00
C PRO A 318 -4.33 -8.78 2.57
N PRO A 319 -4.40 -10.07 2.27
CA PRO A 319 -5.69 -10.73 2.08
C PRO A 319 -6.45 -10.79 3.41
N ASN A 320 -7.77 -10.56 3.41
CA ASN A 320 -8.57 -10.83 4.61
C ASN A 320 -8.86 -12.32 4.71
N LEU A 321 -8.67 -12.89 5.89
CA LEU A 321 -9.15 -14.24 6.18
C LEU A 321 -10.63 -14.16 6.54
N ILE A 322 -11.45 -14.83 5.75
CA ILE A 322 -12.91 -14.73 5.79
C ILE A 322 -13.56 -16.10 5.88
N THR A 323 -14.87 -16.13 6.10
CA THR A 323 -15.70 -17.32 5.93
C THR A 323 -16.81 -16.99 4.95
N VAL A 324 -16.96 -17.80 3.90
CA VAL A 324 -18.01 -17.68 2.89
C VAL A 324 -19.04 -18.78 3.12
N GLU A 325 -20.32 -18.44 3.12
CA GLU A 325 -21.41 -19.43 3.13
C GLU A 325 -21.90 -19.66 1.69
N LYS A 326 -21.67 -20.87 1.16
CA LYS A 326 -22.06 -21.27 -0.18
C LYS A 326 -22.70 -22.65 -0.16
N ASP A 327 -23.88 -22.77 -0.78
CA ASP A 327 -24.65 -24.01 -0.84
C ASP A 327 -24.90 -24.64 0.56
N GLY A 328 -25.12 -23.79 1.57
CA GLY A 328 -25.36 -24.19 2.97
C GLY A 328 -24.11 -24.70 3.70
N LYS A 329 -22.92 -24.51 3.13
CA LYS A 329 -21.63 -24.86 3.75
C LYS A 329 -20.82 -23.59 4.04
N LYS A 330 -20.19 -23.57 5.19
CA LYS A 330 -19.18 -22.58 5.54
C LYS A 330 -17.82 -23.03 4.99
N ILE A 331 -17.18 -22.17 4.25
CA ILE A 331 -15.86 -22.39 3.65
C ILE A 331 -14.92 -21.34 4.21
N ASP A 332 -13.83 -21.78 4.80
CA ASP A 332 -12.76 -20.88 5.21
C ASP A 332 -12.01 -20.41 3.96
N ALA A 333 -12.10 -19.13 3.71
CA ALA A 333 -11.59 -18.51 2.49
C ALA A 333 -10.69 -17.32 2.82
N LEU A 334 -10.08 -16.78 1.80
CA LEU A 334 -9.47 -15.46 1.84
C LEU A 334 -10.01 -14.59 0.70
N SER A 335 -10.01 -13.28 0.89
CA SER A 335 -10.32 -12.30 -0.16
C SER A 335 -9.13 -11.38 -0.38
N GLN A 336 -8.74 -11.20 -1.65
CA GLN A 336 -7.63 -10.33 -2.07
C GLN A 336 -8.14 -9.27 -3.03
N ALA A 337 -8.13 -8.02 -2.58
CA ALA A 337 -8.34 -6.88 -3.45
C ALA A 337 -7.06 -6.53 -4.21
N THR A 338 -7.22 -6.00 -5.42
CA THR A 338 -6.10 -5.74 -6.33
C THR A 338 -6.08 -4.30 -6.86
N LYS A 339 -4.92 -3.83 -7.30
CA LYS A 339 -4.77 -2.57 -8.06
C LYS A 339 -5.65 -2.57 -9.33
N SER A 340 -5.91 -3.74 -9.91
CA SER A 340 -6.80 -3.86 -11.08
C SER A 340 -8.29 -3.62 -10.77
N GLY A 341 -8.67 -3.42 -9.49
CA GLY A 341 -10.08 -3.26 -9.11
C GLY A 341 -10.86 -4.58 -9.15
N LEU A 342 -10.17 -5.70 -9.13
CA LEU A 342 -10.71 -7.07 -9.08
C LEU A 342 -10.58 -7.63 -7.66
N LEU A 343 -11.54 -8.46 -7.25
CA LEU A 343 -11.52 -9.15 -5.97
C LEU A 343 -11.45 -10.67 -6.19
N PHE A 344 -10.35 -11.29 -5.77
CA PHE A 344 -10.17 -12.74 -5.78
C PHE A 344 -10.61 -13.33 -4.44
N VAL A 345 -11.45 -14.37 -4.48
CA VAL A 345 -11.92 -15.10 -3.30
C VAL A 345 -11.54 -16.56 -3.45
N LEU A 346 -10.61 -17.01 -2.60
CA LEU A 346 -10.00 -18.34 -2.72
C LEU A 346 -10.23 -19.14 -1.44
N ASP A 347 -10.33 -20.45 -1.57
CA ASP A 347 -10.27 -21.38 -0.45
C ASP A 347 -8.92 -21.24 0.25
N ARG A 348 -8.93 -21.05 1.57
CA ARG A 348 -7.74 -20.74 2.35
C ARG A 348 -6.75 -21.89 2.43
N GLU A 349 -7.25 -23.13 2.36
CA GLU A 349 -6.43 -24.33 2.50
C GLU A 349 -5.79 -24.75 1.17
N THR A 350 -6.53 -24.59 0.06
CA THR A 350 -6.13 -25.13 -1.24
C THR A 350 -5.73 -24.08 -2.28
N GLY A 351 -6.16 -22.83 -2.12
CA GLY A 351 -5.99 -21.77 -3.12
C GLY A 351 -6.99 -21.84 -4.28
N GLU A 352 -7.93 -22.80 -4.25
CA GLU A 352 -8.95 -22.94 -5.30
C GLU A 352 -9.95 -21.78 -5.25
N PRO A 353 -10.36 -21.24 -6.41
CA PRO A 353 -11.32 -20.15 -6.48
C PRO A 353 -12.71 -20.55 -5.96
N ILE A 354 -13.27 -19.75 -5.04
CA ILE A 354 -14.66 -19.92 -4.55
C ILE A 354 -15.68 -19.55 -5.63
N PHE A 355 -15.37 -18.54 -6.43
CA PHE A 355 -16.16 -18.12 -7.60
C PHE A 355 -15.38 -18.36 -8.87
N PRO A 356 -16.06 -18.60 -10.03
CA PRO A 356 -15.37 -18.84 -11.29
C PRO A 356 -14.44 -17.69 -11.70
N ILE A 357 -13.28 -18.05 -12.22
CA ILE A 357 -12.30 -17.14 -12.81
C ILE A 357 -12.14 -17.54 -14.29
N GLU A 358 -12.15 -16.56 -15.18
CA GLU A 358 -11.94 -16.73 -16.61
C GLU A 358 -10.60 -16.16 -17.05
N GLU A 359 -9.86 -16.92 -17.84
CA GLU A 359 -8.69 -16.44 -18.55
C GLU A 359 -9.13 -15.60 -19.77
N LYS A 360 -8.93 -14.29 -19.73
CA LYS A 360 -9.30 -13.39 -20.83
C LYS A 360 -8.09 -13.02 -21.68
N PRO A 361 -8.23 -13.02 -23.03
CA PRO A 361 -7.12 -12.68 -23.91
C PRO A 361 -6.67 -11.23 -23.73
N VAL A 362 -5.35 -11.02 -23.85
CA VAL A 362 -4.67 -9.73 -23.77
C VAL A 362 -4.10 -9.37 -25.15
N PRO A 363 -4.14 -8.07 -25.55
CA PRO A 363 -3.51 -7.61 -26.78
C PRO A 363 -2.00 -7.88 -26.79
N LYS A 364 -1.48 -8.16 -27.98
CA LYS A 364 -0.03 -8.26 -28.15
C LYS A 364 0.63 -6.87 -28.08
N THR A 365 1.80 -6.85 -27.46
CA THR A 365 2.66 -5.67 -27.50
C THR A 365 3.33 -5.48 -28.84
N ASP A 366 3.74 -4.26 -29.15
CA ASP A 366 4.60 -3.89 -30.27
C ASP A 366 5.97 -3.36 -29.83
N LEU A 367 6.24 -3.37 -28.51
CA LEU A 367 7.56 -3.00 -27.98
C LEU A 367 8.60 -4.06 -28.35
N ILE A 368 9.75 -3.60 -28.81
CA ILE A 368 10.84 -4.48 -29.24
C ILE A 368 11.35 -5.34 -28.08
N GLY A 369 11.40 -6.64 -28.30
CA GLY A 369 11.89 -7.62 -27.33
C GLY A 369 10.88 -8.07 -26.28
N GLU A 370 9.71 -7.40 -26.19
CA GLU A 370 8.63 -7.70 -25.25
C GLU A 370 7.65 -8.74 -25.82
N GLU A 371 7.07 -9.55 -24.95
CA GLU A 371 6.00 -10.51 -25.29
C GLU A 371 4.96 -10.49 -24.15
N THR A 372 3.74 -9.98 -24.41
CA THR A 372 2.64 -10.08 -23.44
C THR A 372 2.25 -11.52 -23.20
N TRP A 373 1.91 -11.86 -21.95
CA TRP A 373 1.24 -13.13 -21.67
C TRP A 373 -0.12 -13.17 -22.38
N ALA A 374 -0.49 -14.31 -22.91
CA ALA A 374 -1.63 -14.42 -23.83
C ALA A 374 -2.98 -14.10 -23.18
N THR A 375 -3.12 -14.38 -21.89
CA THR A 375 -4.36 -14.20 -21.12
C THR A 375 -4.07 -13.64 -19.74
N GLN A 376 -5.12 -13.13 -19.07
CA GLN A 376 -5.07 -12.72 -17.66
C GLN A 376 -6.31 -13.25 -16.92
N PRO A 377 -6.20 -13.60 -15.63
CA PRO A 377 -7.30 -14.12 -14.83
C PRO A 377 -8.28 -13.02 -14.43
N PHE A 378 -9.56 -13.23 -14.73
CA PHE A 378 -10.66 -12.35 -14.36
C PHE A 378 -11.71 -13.07 -13.51
N PRO A 379 -11.92 -12.69 -12.24
CA PRO A 379 -13.05 -13.18 -11.47
C PRO A 379 -14.37 -12.77 -12.14
N ILE A 380 -15.29 -13.73 -12.31
CA ILE A 380 -16.65 -13.43 -12.77
C ILE A 380 -17.48 -12.87 -11.63
N LYS A 381 -17.22 -13.37 -10.41
CA LYS A 381 -17.82 -12.92 -9.16
C LYS A 381 -16.74 -12.82 -8.08
N PRO A 382 -16.82 -11.82 -7.19
CA PRO A 382 -17.62 -10.59 -7.33
C PRO A 382 -17.30 -9.86 -8.64
N GLU A 383 -18.25 -9.05 -9.13
CA GLU A 383 -17.95 -8.14 -10.23
C GLU A 383 -16.87 -7.12 -9.81
N PRO A 384 -16.11 -6.55 -10.76
CA PRO A 384 -15.08 -5.55 -10.44
C PRO A 384 -15.67 -4.40 -9.63
N PHE A 385 -15.00 -4.01 -8.55
CA PHE A 385 -15.45 -2.90 -7.68
C PHE A 385 -15.05 -1.52 -8.23
N THR A 386 -14.34 -1.47 -9.36
CA THR A 386 -14.04 -0.27 -10.14
C THR A 386 -14.43 -0.46 -11.60
N ARG A 387 -14.65 0.63 -12.33
CA ARG A 387 -14.72 0.59 -13.79
C ARG A 387 -13.41 0.02 -14.37
N GLN A 388 -13.50 -0.74 -15.44
CA GLN A 388 -12.38 -1.48 -16.02
C GLN A 388 -11.87 -0.91 -17.34
N LYS A 389 -12.49 0.15 -17.84
CA LYS A 389 -12.14 0.79 -19.10
C LYS A 389 -12.50 2.27 -19.09
N MET A 390 -11.76 3.03 -19.88
CA MET A 390 -12.06 4.43 -20.20
C MET A 390 -12.03 4.61 -21.72
N THR A 391 -12.95 5.40 -22.23
CA THR A 391 -13.06 5.81 -23.64
C THR A 391 -13.34 7.29 -23.73
N ALA A 392 -13.33 7.90 -24.92
CA ALA A 392 -13.70 9.29 -25.09
C ALA A 392 -15.12 9.62 -24.63
N ASN A 393 -16.04 8.63 -24.62
CA ASN A 393 -17.41 8.81 -24.13
C ASN A 393 -17.48 8.96 -22.59
N ASP A 394 -16.43 8.60 -21.88
CA ASP A 394 -16.36 8.69 -20.44
C ASP A 394 -15.79 10.04 -19.96
N LEU A 395 -15.36 10.93 -20.88
CA LEU A 395 -14.94 12.27 -20.53
C LEU A 395 -16.11 13.09 -19.98
N HIS A 396 -15.88 13.84 -18.89
CA HIS A 396 -16.89 14.75 -18.38
C HIS A 396 -16.92 16.06 -19.17
N ASN A 397 -18.04 16.79 -19.08
CA ASN A 397 -18.26 18.06 -19.75
C ASN A 397 -18.38 19.27 -18.80
N PHE A 398 -17.82 19.16 -17.59
CA PHE A 398 -17.90 20.22 -16.58
C PHE A 398 -17.10 21.46 -16.98
N PHE A 399 -16.14 21.30 -17.90
CA PHE A 399 -15.22 22.30 -18.43
C PHE A 399 -15.15 22.15 -19.96
N PRO A 400 -16.17 22.64 -20.69
CA PRO A 400 -16.30 22.41 -22.14
C PRO A 400 -15.15 23.01 -22.96
N GLU A 401 -14.41 23.96 -22.41
CA GLU A 401 -13.23 24.58 -23.03
C GLU A 401 -12.11 23.58 -23.32
N TYR A 402 -12.05 22.44 -22.63
CA TYR A 402 -11.04 21.39 -22.82
C TYR A 402 -11.50 20.26 -23.77
N ALA A 403 -12.77 20.25 -24.18
CA ALA A 403 -13.36 19.13 -24.91
C ALA A 403 -12.58 18.75 -26.18
N ASP A 404 -12.20 19.73 -26.99
CA ASP A 404 -11.50 19.49 -28.26
C ASP A 404 -10.08 18.94 -28.00
N SER A 405 -9.34 19.48 -27.05
CA SER A 405 -7.99 19.04 -26.73
C SER A 405 -7.98 17.64 -26.10
N LEU A 406 -8.96 17.33 -25.25
CA LEU A 406 -9.11 16.00 -24.66
C LEU A 406 -9.48 14.95 -25.72
N ASN A 407 -10.42 15.26 -26.62
CA ASN A 407 -10.78 14.37 -27.72
C ASN A 407 -9.60 14.14 -28.69
N ASP A 408 -8.82 15.17 -28.99
CA ASP A 408 -7.62 15.05 -29.81
C ASP A 408 -6.60 14.11 -29.14
N LEU A 409 -6.34 14.29 -27.84
CA LEU A 409 -5.44 13.40 -27.08
C LEU A 409 -5.95 11.96 -27.05
N MET A 410 -7.25 11.76 -26.74
CA MET A 410 -7.87 10.42 -26.71
C MET A 410 -7.79 9.69 -28.04
N SER A 411 -7.73 10.42 -29.17
CA SER A 411 -7.58 9.84 -30.51
C SER A 411 -6.15 9.34 -30.80
N LYS A 412 -5.16 9.75 -30.00
CA LYS A 412 -3.72 9.48 -30.21
C LYS A 412 -3.16 8.41 -29.27
N VAL A 413 -3.89 8.06 -28.21
CA VAL A 413 -3.44 7.11 -27.20
C VAL A 413 -4.29 5.86 -27.21
N ARG A 414 -3.71 4.75 -26.78
CA ARG A 414 -4.41 3.46 -26.65
C ARG A 414 -5.26 3.46 -25.39
N THR A 415 -6.52 3.03 -25.52
CA THR A 415 -7.48 2.96 -24.40
C THR A 415 -8.63 2.01 -24.68
N GLY A 416 -9.55 1.81 -23.74
CA GLY A 416 -10.84 1.16 -23.96
C GLY A 416 -10.96 -0.27 -23.45
N GLN A 417 -9.90 -0.90 -22.92
CA GLN A 417 -9.95 -2.24 -22.31
C GLN A 417 -8.88 -2.38 -21.21
N PRO A 418 -9.05 -3.32 -20.27
CA PRO A 418 -7.99 -3.63 -19.29
C PRO A 418 -6.78 -4.28 -19.96
N PHE A 419 -5.61 -4.17 -19.32
CA PHE A 419 -4.36 -4.78 -19.75
C PHE A 419 -3.93 -4.43 -21.19
N ILE A 420 -4.14 -3.16 -21.61
CA ILE A 420 -3.53 -2.64 -22.84
C ILE A 420 -2.02 -2.57 -22.60
N PRO A 421 -1.17 -3.19 -23.45
CA PRO A 421 0.27 -3.15 -23.24
C PRO A 421 0.82 -1.74 -23.36
N PRO A 422 1.85 -1.39 -22.57
CA PRO A 422 2.60 -0.16 -22.74
C PRO A 422 3.07 0.03 -24.18
N SER A 423 3.11 1.29 -24.65
CA SER A 423 3.47 1.61 -26.05
C SER A 423 4.15 2.97 -26.17
N THR A 424 4.84 3.17 -27.30
CA THR A 424 5.44 4.46 -27.66
C THR A 424 4.40 5.47 -28.17
N GLU A 425 3.19 5.03 -28.54
CA GLU A 425 2.06 5.92 -28.85
C GLU A 425 1.44 6.53 -27.60
N GLY A 426 1.66 5.91 -26.44
CA GLY A 426 1.00 6.22 -25.19
C GLY A 426 -0.27 5.41 -24.97
N MET A 427 -0.66 5.28 -23.70
CA MET A 427 -1.87 4.59 -23.28
C MET A 427 -2.53 5.26 -22.08
N ILE A 428 -3.83 5.02 -21.90
CA ILE A 428 -4.52 5.29 -20.66
C ILE A 428 -4.62 3.99 -19.89
N ILE A 429 -3.98 3.95 -18.72
CA ILE A 429 -4.14 2.86 -17.77
C ILE A 429 -5.29 3.20 -16.81
N PHE A 430 -6.23 2.26 -16.64
CA PHE A 430 -7.42 2.47 -15.83
C PHE A 430 -7.96 1.15 -15.23
N PRO A 431 -8.14 1.07 -13.88
CA PRO A 431 -7.66 2.05 -12.89
C PRO A 431 -6.16 2.32 -13.05
N GLY A 432 -5.69 3.47 -12.60
CA GLY A 432 -4.31 3.91 -12.75
C GLY A 432 -3.29 3.12 -11.93
N PHE A 433 -2.07 3.62 -11.82
CA PHE A 433 -0.96 2.93 -11.12
C PHE A 433 -1.17 2.84 -9.60
N ASP A 434 -1.76 3.85 -8.98
CA ASP A 434 -2.18 3.74 -7.57
C ASP A 434 -3.26 2.65 -7.38
N GLY A 435 -3.89 2.24 -8.49
CA GLY A 435 -4.81 1.11 -8.51
C GLY A 435 -6.23 1.42 -8.05
N GLY A 436 -7.10 0.42 -8.17
CA GLY A 436 -8.45 0.41 -7.60
C GLY A 436 -8.37 0.32 -6.09
N ALA A 437 -7.71 -0.71 -5.55
CA ALA A 437 -7.41 -0.84 -4.13
C ALA A 437 -6.02 -0.34 -3.79
N GLU A 438 -5.83 0.04 -2.53
CA GLU A 438 -4.59 0.56 -1.96
C GLU A 438 -4.22 -0.13 -0.66
N TRP A 439 -3.08 0.24 -0.05
CA TRP A 439 -2.51 -0.39 1.14
C TRP A 439 -3.44 -0.44 2.36
N GLY A 440 -4.42 0.43 2.42
CA GLY A 440 -5.40 0.45 3.51
C GLY A 440 -6.28 -0.80 3.57
N GLY A 441 -6.34 -1.53 2.48
CA GLY A 441 -7.03 -2.81 2.42
C GLY A 441 -8.54 -2.70 2.51
N GLN A 442 -9.13 -3.76 3.01
CA GLN A 442 -10.57 -3.98 3.04
C GLN A 442 -11.00 -4.43 4.44
N ALA A 443 -12.19 -4.01 4.88
CA ALA A 443 -12.74 -4.44 6.17
C ALA A 443 -13.79 -5.54 5.95
N TYR A 444 -13.70 -6.63 6.71
CA TYR A 444 -14.64 -7.74 6.65
C TYR A 444 -15.47 -7.84 7.93
N ASP A 445 -16.78 -7.93 7.78
CA ASP A 445 -17.71 -8.17 8.88
C ASP A 445 -18.04 -9.67 8.99
N PRO A 446 -17.47 -10.39 9.95
CA PRO A 446 -17.68 -11.84 10.09
C PRO A 446 -19.12 -12.22 10.53
N GLU A 447 -19.90 -11.25 11.01
CA GLU A 447 -21.30 -11.51 11.43
C GLU A 447 -22.25 -11.51 10.23
N THR A 448 -21.92 -10.78 9.17
CA THR A 448 -22.79 -10.62 8.00
C THR A 448 -22.22 -11.20 6.71
N GLY A 449 -20.91 -11.48 6.66
CA GLY A 449 -20.22 -11.90 5.44
C GLY A 449 -19.99 -10.76 4.44
N MET A 450 -20.12 -9.51 4.91
CA MET A 450 -19.93 -8.30 4.10
C MET A 450 -18.49 -7.84 4.11
N LEU A 451 -17.98 -7.46 2.96
CA LEU A 451 -16.69 -6.81 2.76
C LEU A 451 -16.89 -5.36 2.37
N TYR A 452 -16.10 -4.47 2.98
CA TYR A 452 -16.12 -3.03 2.69
C TYR A 452 -14.78 -2.60 2.13
N ILE A 453 -14.78 -1.94 0.98
CA ILE A 453 -13.57 -1.51 0.28
C ILE A 453 -13.74 -0.13 -0.32
N ASN A 454 -12.73 0.72 -0.13
CA ASN A 454 -12.62 1.97 -0.87
C ASN A 454 -11.78 1.76 -2.13
N ALA A 455 -12.06 2.57 -3.14
CA ALA A 455 -11.39 2.43 -4.43
C ALA A 455 -11.16 3.76 -5.12
N ASN A 456 -10.10 3.81 -5.94
CA ASN A 456 -9.79 4.90 -6.85
C ASN A 456 -10.29 4.59 -8.26
N GLU A 457 -10.87 5.61 -8.89
CA GLU A 457 -11.29 5.60 -10.28
C GLU A 457 -10.55 6.71 -11.06
N MET A 458 -9.24 6.69 -10.95
CA MET A 458 -8.33 7.69 -11.49
C MET A 458 -7.66 7.15 -12.76
N PRO A 459 -7.86 7.79 -13.93
CA PRO A 459 -7.10 7.43 -15.13
C PRO A 459 -5.69 8.03 -15.10
N TRP A 460 -4.72 7.28 -15.62
CA TRP A 460 -3.35 7.74 -15.76
C TRP A 460 -2.89 7.65 -17.22
N LEU A 461 -2.08 8.60 -17.63
CA LEU A 461 -1.49 8.66 -18.96
C LEU A 461 -0.04 8.17 -18.88
N HIS A 462 0.28 7.15 -19.65
CA HIS A 462 1.60 6.54 -19.68
C HIS A 462 2.10 6.36 -21.11
N GLN A 463 3.40 6.57 -21.33
CA GLN A 463 4.04 6.39 -22.63
C GLN A 463 5.45 5.84 -22.45
N MET A 464 5.79 4.84 -23.25
CA MET A 464 7.16 4.34 -23.35
C MET A 464 8.00 5.23 -24.27
N ILE A 465 9.24 5.46 -23.89
CA ILE A 465 10.22 6.25 -24.63
C ILE A 465 11.37 5.33 -24.99
N GLU A 466 11.61 5.15 -26.30
CA GLU A 466 12.76 4.39 -26.75
C GLU A 466 14.06 5.12 -26.39
N ILE A 467 15.00 4.40 -25.79
CA ILE A 467 16.32 4.93 -25.44
C ILE A 467 17.14 4.94 -26.72
N GLU A 468 17.25 6.10 -27.33
CA GLU A 468 18.18 6.30 -28.45
C GLU A 468 19.59 6.01 -27.96
N LYS A 469 20.33 5.16 -28.68
CA LYS A 469 21.78 5.02 -28.50
C LYS A 469 22.42 6.34 -29.00
N GLU A 470 22.40 7.35 -28.14
CA GLU A 470 23.09 8.59 -28.43
C GLU A 470 24.57 8.25 -28.64
N ASN A 471 25.02 8.47 -29.86
CA ASN A 471 26.46 8.45 -30.19
C ASN A 471 27.03 9.73 -29.54
N THR A 472 27.28 9.67 -28.22
CA THR A 472 27.74 10.82 -27.44
C THR A 472 29.20 11.13 -27.80
N GLN A 473 29.38 11.77 -28.95
CA GLN A 473 30.59 12.53 -29.28
C GLN A 473 30.52 13.87 -28.50
N THR A 474 30.44 13.79 -27.18
CA THR A 474 30.52 14.97 -26.32
C THR A 474 31.82 14.97 -25.54
N ASP A 475 32.35 16.16 -25.27
CA ASP A 475 33.46 16.39 -24.36
C ASP A 475 33.01 17.03 -23.04
N LEU A 476 31.65 17.10 -22.80
CA LEU A 476 31.07 17.71 -21.62
C LEU A 476 30.48 16.64 -20.68
N LEU A 477 30.88 16.67 -19.41
CA LEU A 477 30.39 15.78 -18.38
C LEU A 477 28.87 15.95 -18.17
N ALA A 478 28.35 17.18 -18.31
CA ALA A 478 26.93 17.49 -18.18
C ALA A 478 26.05 16.78 -19.22
N ASP A 479 26.55 16.59 -20.47
CA ASP A 479 25.79 15.86 -21.50
C ASP A 479 25.66 14.37 -21.16
N VAL A 480 26.74 13.78 -20.65
CA VAL A 480 26.71 12.41 -20.11
C VAL A 480 25.73 12.32 -18.93
N GLY A 481 25.77 13.33 -18.05
CA GLY A 481 24.86 13.44 -16.91
C GLY A 481 23.40 13.56 -17.33
N LYS A 482 23.10 14.28 -18.41
CA LYS A 482 21.75 14.39 -18.99
C LYS A 482 21.24 13.03 -19.49
N ALA A 483 22.08 12.25 -20.14
CA ALA A 483 21.70 10.91 -20.59
C ALA A 483 21.40 9.97 -19.41
N ILE A 484 22.25 9.98 -18.37
CA ILE A 484 22.03 9.19 -17.16
C ILE A 484 20.77 9.65 -16.40
N TYR A 485 20.51 10.97 -16.33
CA TYR A 485 19.30 11.53 -15.75
C TYR A 485 18.04 11.03 -16.45
N LYS A 486 18.02 11.05 -17.78
CA LYS A 486 16.88 10.56 -18.57
C LYS A 486 16.54 9.09 -18.26
N LEU A 487 17.55 8.27 -18.00
CA LEU A 487 17.38 6.85 -17.70
C LEU A 487 16.87 6.58 -16.28
N ASN A 488 17.37 7.34 -15.29
CA ASN A 488 17.17 6.99 -13.87
C ASN A 488 16.30 7.97 -13.10
N CYS A 489 16.11 9.19 -13.59
CA CYS A 489 15.51 10.27 -12.82
C CYS A 489 14.26 10.87 -13.50
N ALA A 490 14.25 10.91 -14.85
CA ALA A 490 13.24 11.61 -15.61
C ALA A 490 11.83 11.01 -15.49
N ALA A 491 11.73 9.72 -15.19
CA ALA A 491 10.45 9.06 -14.92
C ALA A 491 9.66 9.73 -13.78
N CYS A 492 10.36 10.21 -12.74
CA CYS A 492 9.75 10.93 -11.63
C CYS A 492 9.86 12.45 -11.78
N HIS A 493 11.04 12.95 -12.15
CA HIS A 493 11.30 14.39 -12.16
C HIS A 493 10.99 15.10 -13.51
N GLY A 494 10.46 14.36 -14.48
CA GLY A 494 10.12 14.86 -15.82
C GLY A 494 11.30 14.93 -16.78
N GLN A 495 11.05 14.78 -18.08
CA GLN A 495 12.08 14.79 -19.11
C GLN A 495 12.83 16.14 -19.20
N GLU A 496 12.15 17.24 -18.85
CA GLU A 496 12.67 18.61 -18.86
C GLU A 496 12.80 19.16 -17.40
N LEU A 497 13.05 18.31 -16.43
CA LEU A 497 13.25 18.69 -15.01
C LEU A 497 12.03 19.36 -14.36
N GLN A 498 10.83 19.23 -14.93
CA GLN A 498 9.62 19.97 -14.52
C GLN A 498 8.91 19.39 -13.29
N GLY A 499 9.27 18.17 -12.85
CA GLY A 499 8.51 17.43 -11.84
C GLY A 499 7.16 16.96 -12.33
N ASP A 500 6.27 16.62 -11.39
CA ASP A 500 4.88 16.25 -11.71
C ASP A 500 3.88 17.35 -11.35
N ALA A 501 2.68 17.29 -11.96
CA ALA A 501 1.64 18.29 -11.76
C ALA A 501 1.05 18.33 -10.34
N THR A 502 1.20 17.25 -9.58
CA THR A 502 0.68 17.14 -8.20
C THR A 502 1.68 17.62 -7.14
N GLY A 503 2.93 17.88 -7.54
CA GLY A 503 4.03 18.25 -6.62
C GLY A 503 4.58 17.08 -5.81
N SER A 504 4.16 15.84 -6.11
CA SER A 504 4.70 14.64 -5.48
C SER A 504 6.18 14.46 -5.82
N TYR A 505 6.55 14.74 -7.07
CA TYR A 505 7.92 14.76 -7.55
C TYR A 505 8.37 16.18 -7.83
N PRO A 506 9.38 16.69 -7.12
CA PRO A 506 9.77 18.09 -7.25
C PRO A 506 10.41 18.39 -8.60
N PRO A 507 10.18 19.61 -9.14
CA PRO A 507 10.95 20.09 -10.28
C PRO A 507 12.43 20.25 -9.89
N LEU A 508 13.32 19.93 -10.83
CA LEU A 508 14.78 20.04 -10.66
C LEU A 508 15.42 21.16 -11.49
N ASN A 509 14.64 21.84 -12.35
CA ASN A 509 15.11 22.97 -13.17
C ASN A 509 15.68 24.14 -12.36
N ASN A 510 15.32 24.25 -11.08
CA ASN A 510 15.81 25.27 -10.14
C ASN A 510 16.45 24.64 -8.88
N VAL A 511 16.94 23.44 -8.95
CA VAL A 511 17.50 22.73 -7.79
C VAL A 511 18.68 23.48 -7.18
N VAL A 512 19.49 24.16 -7.98
CA VAL A 512 20.66 24.96 -7.57
C VAL A 512 20.31 26.14 -6.63
N GLU A 513 19.07 26.63 -6.71
CA GLU A 513 18.56 27.71 -5.85
C GLU A 513 18.12 27.21 -4.47
N ARG A 514 17.85 25.91 -4.36
CA ARG A 514 17.23 25.28 -3.17
C ARG A 514 18.17 24.39 -2.37
N LEU A 515 19.11 23.73 -3.03
CA LEU A 515 19.99 22.74 -2.44
C LEU A 515 21.42 22.93 -2.91
N LYS A 516 22.38 22.68 -2.01
CA LYS A 516 23.79 22.61 -2.35
C LYS A 516 24.12 21.31 -3.06
N ARG A 517 25.18 21.32 -3.85
CA ARG A 517 25.65 20.14 -4.64
C ARG A 517 25.85 18.89 -3.77
N ASP A 518 26.48 19.05 -2.59
CA ASP A 518 26.72 17.93 -1.68
C ASP A 518 25.42 17.38 -1.06
N GLU A 519 24.40 18.24 -0.86
CA GLU A 519 23.07 17.83 -0.40
C GLU A 519 22.36 17.01 -1.48
N VAL A 520 22.41 17.45 -2.75
CA VAL A 520 21.85 16.68 -3.86
C VAL A 520 22.59 15.34 -4.02
N LYS A 521 23.92 15.33 -3.91
CA LYS A 521 24.72 14.10 -3.92
C LYS A 521 24.32 13.14 -2.78
N HIS A 522 24.08 13.69 -1.59
CA HIS A 522 23.61 12.88 -0.46
C HIS A 522 22.23 12.28 -0.74
N ILE A 523 21.29 13.06 -1.29
CA ILE A 523 19.96 12.59 -1.66
C ILE A 523 20.04 11.50 -2.74
N ILE A 524 20.85 11.67 -3.77
CA ILE A 524 21.04 10.63 -4.79
C ILE A 524 21.58 9.33 -4.17
N ASN A 525 22.48 9.43 -3.21
CA ASN A 525 23.06 8.25 -2.58
C ASN A 525 22.09 7.51 -1.65
N ASN A 526 21.33 8.26 -0.85
CA ASN A 526 20.61 7.71 0.28
C ASN A 526 19.07 7.75 0.11
N GLY A 527 18.59 8.48 -0.90
CA GLY A 527 17.18 8.75 -1.09
C GLY A 527 16.69 9.90 -0.18
N LYS A 528 15.44 10.31 -0.40
CA LYS A 528 14.70 11.25 0.44
C LYS A 528 13.21 11.13 0.18
N GLY A 529 12.43 10.83 1.19
CA GLY A 529 10.99 10.67 1.05
C GLY A 529 10.63 9.47 0.16
N PHE A 530 9.95 9.70 -0.94
CA PHE A 530 9.63 8.68 -1.95
C PHE A 530 10.79 8.38 -2.89
N MET A 531 11.78 9.24 -2.96
CA MET A 531 12.93 9.05 -3.82
C MET A 531 13.84 7.97 -3.24
N PRO A 532 14.03 6.83 -3.91
CA PRO A 532 14.96 5.81 -3.45
C PRO A 532 16.41 6.30 -3.53
N GLY A 533 17.30 5.67 -2.78
CA GLY A 533 18.74 5.88 -2.96
C GLY A 533 19.26 5.11 -4.17
N PHE A 534 20.04 5.77 -5.02
CA PHE A 534 20.64 5.20 -6.23
C PHE A 534 22.07 4.68 -5.94
N GLY A 535 22.16 3.69 -5.04
CA GLY A 535 23.44 3.08 -4.65
C GLY A 535 24.18 2.42 -5.82
N HIS A 536 23.44 1.87 -6.78
CA HIS A 536 23.95 1.18 -7.99
C HIS A 536 24.62 2.11 -8.99
N ILE A 537 24.23 3.40 -9.06
CA ILE A 537 24.86 4.38 -9.96
C ILE A 537 26.30 4.64 -9.46
N LYS A 538 27.27 4.50 -10.33
CA LYS A 538 28.69 4.70 -10.00
C LYS A 538 28.99 6.14 -9.59
N SER A 539 30.07 6.33 -8.83
CA SER A 539 30.44 7.67 -8.34
C SER A 539 30.63 8.67 -9.48
N GLU A 540 31.28 8.25 -10.57
CA GLU A 540 31.53 9.06 -11.76
C GLU A 540 30.27 9.42 -12.50
N GLU A 541 29.31 8.51 -12.56
CA GLU A 541 27.97 8.73 -13.15
C GLU A 541 27.16 9.72 -12.32
N LYS A 542 27.24 9.64 -10.98
CA LYS A 542 26.63 10.62 -10.08
C LYS A 542 27.24 12.01 -10.22
N GLU A 543 28.56 12.09 -10.40
CA GLU A 543 29.21 13.37 -10.68
C GLU A 543 28.75 13.96 -12.01
N ALA A 544 28.50 13.12 -13.03
CA ALA A 544 27.94 13.57 -14.30
C ALA A 544 26.49 14.10 -14.14
N ILE A 545 25.63 13.40 -13.42
CA ILE A 545 24.26 13.88 -13.09
C ILE A 545 24.33 15.23 -12.37
N LEU A 546 25.23 15.38 -11.40
CA LEU A 546 25.42 16.64 -10.69
C LEU A 546 25.91 17.75 -11.61
N ALA A 547 26.84 17.46 -12.51
CA ALA A 547 27.29 18.44 -13.53
C ALA A 547 26.13 18.92 -14.41
N PHE A 548 25.24 18.02 -14.82
CA PHE A 548 24.03 18.36 -15.57
C PHE A 548 23.06 19.24 -14.75
N LEU A 549 22.72 18.84 -13.53
CA LEU A 549 21.78 19.55 -12.67
C LEU A 549 22.29 20.93 -12.21
N PHE A 550 23.63 21.10 -12.09
CA PHE A 550 24.26 22.34 -11.67
C PHE A 550 24.83 23.16 -12.84
N HIS A 551 24.55 22.76 -14.09
CA HIS A 551 24.98 23.45 -15.32
C HIS A 551 26.51 23.68 -15.38
N GLU A 552 27.29 22.64 -15.03
CA GLU A 552 28.75 22.71 -14.99
C GLU A 552 29.36 22.39 -16.38
N ASP A 553 30.24 23.27 -16.90
CA ASP A 553 30.92 23.09 -18.18
C ASP A 553 32.22 22.24 -18.01
N THR A 554 32.18 21.17 -17.23
CA THR A 554 33.32 20.29 -17.00
C THR A 554 33.64 19.46 -18.21
N LYS A 555 34.84 19.66 -18.79
CA LYS A 555 35.31 18.87 -19.93
C LYS A 555 35.90 17.53 -19.49
N ILE A 556 35.61 16.49 -20.25
CA ILE A 556 36.13 15.14 -20.04
C ILE A 556 36.82 14.64 -21.29
N GLN A 557 37.75 13.67 -21.13
CA GLN A 557 38.41 13.05 -22.27
C GLN A 557 37.43 12.04 -22.93
N PRO A 558 37.42 11.91 -24.27
CA PRO A 558 36.54 10.99 -25.00
C PRO A 558 36.59 9.52 -24.52
N LYS A 559 37.78 9.08 -24.04
CA LYS A 559 37.94 7.73 -23.47
C LYS A 559 37.17 7.56 -22.17
N ASP A 560 37.05 8.61 -21.36
CA ASP A 560 36.34 8.59 -20.09
C ASP A 560 34.83 8.67 -20.31
N VAL A 561 34.38 9.37 -21.38
CA VAL A 561 32.98 9.35 -21.83
C VAL A 561 32.51 7.93 -22.10
N HIS A 562 33.33 7.14 -22.82
CA HIS A 562 32.96 5.76 -23.15
C HIS A 562 32.97 4.83 -21.93
N GLU A 563 33.75 5.11 -20.90
CA GLU A 563 33.72 4.35 -19.65
C GLU A 563 32.60 4.79 -18.70
N ILE A 564 32.33 6.10 -18.62
CA ILE A 564 31.19 6.65 -17.83
C ILE A 564 29.87 6.35 -18.53
N GLY A 565 29.82 6.38 -19.86
CA GLY A 565 28.64 6.10 -20.69
C GLY A 565 28.36 4.62 -20.97
N LYS A 566 29.17 3.69 -20.43
CA LYS A 566 28.78 2.28 -20.32
C LYS A 566 27.77 2.16 -19.19
N PHE A 567 26.56 2.65 -19.44
CA PHE A 567 25.44 2.53 -18.51
C PHE A 567 25.33 1.09 -18.03
N SER A 568 25.13 0.91 -16.75
CA SER A 568 24.85 -0.40 -16.14
C SER A 568 23.71 -1.15 -16.83
N ASN A 569 22.93 -0.45 -17.67
CA ASN A 569 21.78 -0.94 -18.43
C ASN A 569 21.99 -0.97 -19.96
N GLU A 570 23.20 -0.72 -20.47
CA GLU A 570 23.43 -0.71 -21.93
C GLU A 570 23.14 -2.09 -22.54
N GLY A 571 22.02 -2.19 -23.28
CA GLY A 571 21.55 -3.41 -23.92
C GLY A 571 20.56 -4.26 -23.09
N VAL A 572 20.22 -3.86 -21.87
CA VAL A 572 19.32 -4.64 -20.98
C VAL A 572 17.86 -4.17 -21.10
N VAL A 573 17.59 -2.86 -21.03
CA VAL A 573 16.26 -2.27 -21.16
C VAL A 573 16.29 -1.19 -22.24
N PRO A 574 15.63 -1.38 -23.41
CA PRO A 574 15.67 -0.40 -24.51
C PRO A 574 14.69 0.77 -24.34
N TYR A 575 13.94 0.81 -23.26
CA TYR A 575 12.91 1.80 -23.00
C TYR A 575 13.06 2.44 -21.63
N THR A 576 12.69 3.72 -21.54
CA THR A 576 12.25 4.39 -20.34
C THR A 576 10.80 4.81 -20.51
N HIS A 577 10.22 5.56 -19.58
CA HIS A 577 8.82 5.97 -19.66
C HIS A 577 8.62 7.42 -19.20
N THR A 578 7.42 7.96 -19.48
CA THR A 578 7.04 9.34 -19.12
C THR A 578 6.80 9.56 -17.63
N GLY A 579 6.81 8.49 -16.83
CA GLY A 579 6.53 8.53 -15.40
C GLY A 579 5.05 8.30 -15.05
N TYR A 580 4.74 8.58 -13.80
CA TYR A 580 3.45 8.34 -13.18
C TYR A 580 2.57 9.59 -13.29
N ASN A 581 1.85 9.74 -14.43
CA ASN A 581 1.09 10.94 -14.73
C ASN A 581 -0.41 10.69 -14.61
N ARG A 582 -1.05 11.25 -13.57
CA ARG A 582 -2.50 11.30 -13.49
C ARG A 582 -3.08 12.08 -14.67
N PHE A 583 -4.15 11.59 -15.27
CA PHE A 583 -4.82 12.27 -16.35
C PHE A 583 -5.84 13.27 -15.79
N LEU A 584 -5.34 14.49 -15.55
CA LEU A 584 -6.08 15.58 -14.91
C LEU A 584 -6.24 16.75 -15.85
N LEU A 585 -7.27 17.55 -15.58
CA LEU A 585 -7.39 18.93 -16.09
C LEU A 585 -6.37 19.85 -15.40
N PRO A 586 -6.09 21.03 -15.97
CA PRO A 586 -5.22 22.02 -15.34
C PRO A 586 -5.66 22.45 -13.94
N GLU A 587 -6.96 22.39 -13.64
CA GLU A 587 -7.53 22.65 -12.32
C GLU A 587 -7.32 21.52 -11.30
N GLY A 588 -6.73 20.39 -11.72
CA GLY A 588 -6.43 19.25 -10.88
C GLY A 588 -7.57 18.21 -10.75
N TYR A 589 -8.65 18.36 -11.51
CA TYR A 589 -9.74 17.37 -11.53
C TYR A 589 -9.46 16.24 -12.53
N PRO A 590 -9.84 14.99 -12.22
CA PRO A 590 -9.77 13.90 -13.19
C PRO A 590 -10.63 14.18 -14.43
N VAL A 591 -10.15 13.85 -15.60
CA VAL A 591 -10.86 14.11 -16.89
C VAL A 591 -12.09 13.21 -17.10
N ILE A 592 -12.16 12.10 -16.40
CA ILE A 592 -13.24 11.11 -16.51
C ILE A 592 -14.48 11.56 -15.71
N THR A 593 -15.68 11.17 -16.17
CA THR A 593 -16.92 11.36 -15.38
C THR A 593 -16.81 10.71 -14.01
N PRO A 594 -17.28 11.38 -12.91
CA PRO A 594 -17.31 10.76 -11.59
C PRO A 594 -18.16 9.46 -11.54
N PRO A 595 -18.00 8.62 -10.51
CA PRO A 595 -17.22 8.86 -9.29
C PRO A 595 -15.73 8.71 -9.51
N TRP A 596 -14.91 9.50 -8.77
CA TRP A 596 -13.44 9.44 -8.80
C TRP A 596 -12.86 8.65 -7.63
N GLY A 597 -13.65 8.46 -6.60
CA GLY A 597 -13.39 7.58 -5.47
C GLY A 597 -14.68 7.03 -4.94
N THR A 598 -14.66 5.78 -4.50
CA THR A 598 -15.85 5.05 -4.04
C THR A 598 -15.61 4.31 -2.73
N LEU A 599 -16.69 4.03 -2.00
CA LEU A 599 -16.75 3.03 -0.94
C LEU A 599 -17.83 2.03 -1.32
N SER A 600 -17.48 0.74 -1.33
CA SER A 600 -18.35 -0.35 -1.75
C SER A 600 -18.55 -1.35 -0.62
N ALA A 601 -19.74 -1.95 -0.54
CA ALA A 601 -20.01 -3.14 0.25
C ALA A 601 -20.27 -4.32 -0.68
N ILE A 602 -19.59 -5.42 -0.45
CA ILE A 602 -19.67 -6.64 -1.27
C ILE A 602 -20.17 -7.79 -0.37
N ASP A 603 -21.28 -8.41 -0.76
CA ASP A 603 -21.79 -9.62 -0.13
C ASP A 603 -20.95 -10.82 -0.63
N LEU A 604 -20.02 -11.32 0.18
CA LEU A 604 -19.13 -12.41 -0.21
C LEU A 604 -19.82 -13.77 -0.28
N ASN A 605 -20.99 -13.93 0.35
CA ASN A 605 -21.78 -15.17 0.24
C ASN A 605 -22.45 -15.28 -1.15
N LYS A 606 -22.76 -14.12 -1.77
CA LYS A 606 -23.35 -14.04 -3.12
C LYS A 606 -22.34 -13.71 -4.22
N GLY A 607 -21.24 -13.08 -3.86
CA GLY A 607 -20.28 -12.50 -4.80
C GLY A 607 -20.89 -11.31 -5.57
N GLU A 608 -21.55 -10.39 -4.87
CA GLU A 608 -22.27 -9.27 -5.50
C GLU A 608 -22.04 -7.96 -4.71
N ILE A 609 -21.96 -6.84 -5.43
CA ILE A 609 -21.91 -5.52 -4.81
C ILE A 609 -23.30 -5.20 -4.25
N ALA A 610 -23.42 -5.04 -2.93
CA ALA A 610 -24.65 -4.70 -2.26
C ALA A 610 -24.99 -3.21 -2.39
N TRP A 611 -23.97 -2.36 -2.27
CA TRP A 611 -24.07 -0.92 -2.50
C TRP A 611 -22.69 -0.33 -2.80
N GLN A 612 -22.69 0.80 -3.51
CA GLN A 612 -21.49 1.61 -3.77
C GLN A 612 -21.87 3.08 -3.70
N VAL A 613 -21.05 3.88 -3.01
CA VAL A 613 -21.25 5.33 -2.84
C VAL A 613 -19.96 6.09 -3.12
N PRO A 614 -20.04 7.37 -3.56
CA PRO A 614 -18.87 8.23 -3.67
C PRO A 614 -18.20 8.46 -2.31
N LEU A 615 -16.87 8.37 -2.27
CA LEU A 615 -16.05 8.65 -1.09
C LEU A 615 -15.29 9.96 -1.27
N GLY A 616 -15.59 10.95 -0.45
CA GLY A 616 -15.05 12.31 -0.57
C GLY A 616 -15.84 13.19 -1.53
N GLU A 617 -15.49 14.46 -1.61
CA GLU A 617 -16.08 15.43 -2.54
C GLU A 617 -15.14 16.61 -2.79
N PHE A 618 -15.26 17.23 -3.95
CA PHE A 618 -14.76 18.58 -4.20
C PHE A 618 -15.91 19.56 -3.95
N GLU A 619 -15.89 20.21 -2.78
CA GLU A 619 -16.99 21.10 -2.34
C GLU A 619 -17.30 22.21 -3.35
N GLU A 620 -16.31 22.73 -4.07
CA GLU A 620 -16.48 23.76 -5.09
C GLU A 620 -17.30 23.25 -6.29
N LEU A 621 -17.16 21.97 -6.67
CA LEU A 621 -17.99 21.36 -7.70
C LEU A 621 -19.41 21.13 -7.21
N THR A 622 -19.57 20.66 -5.97
CA THR A 622 -20.88 20.47 -5.34
C THR A 622 -21.62 21.81 -5.23
N LYS A 623 -20.95 22.90 -4.87
CA LYS A 623 -21.53 24.27 -4.84
C LYS A 623 -21.95 24.76 -6.24
N ARG A 624 -21.38 24.24 -7.32
CA ARG A 624 -21.76 24.48 -8.72
C ARG A 624 -22.95 23.61 -9.16
N GLY A 625 -23.48 22.75 -8.30
CA GLY A 625 -24.61 21.87 -8.59
C GLY A 625 -24.22 20.52 -9.19
N ILE A 626 -22.92 20.18 -9.20
CA ILE A 626 -22.45 18.85 -9.58
C ILE A 626 -22.62 17.91 -8.39
N SER A 627 -23.12 16.70 -8.60
CA SER A 627 -23.27 15.69 -7.54
C SER A 627 -21.93 15.35 -6.88
N LYS A 628 -21.94 14.78 -5.67
CA LYS A 628 -20.73 14.29 -5.01
C LYS A 628 -19.88 13.44 -5.98
N THR A 629 -18.65 13.84 -6.16
CA THR A 629 -17.75 13.25 -7.16
C THR A 629 -16.95 12.06 -6.62
N GLY A 630 -16.81 11.96 -5.30
CA GLY A 630 -15.69 11.23 -4.73
C GLY A 630 -14.37 11.95 -4.99
N THR A 631 -13.29 11.51 -4.37
CA THR A 631 -11.94 11.98 -4.61
C THR A 631 -10.97 10.81 -4.64
N GLU A 632 -9.75 11.02 -5.13
CA GLU A 632 -8.66 10.09 -4.89
C GLU A 632 -8.53 9.81 -3.38
N ASN A 633 -8.21 8.57 -3.01
CA ASN A 633 -8.22 8.14 -1.61
C ASN A 633 -7.16 7.07 -1.32
N TYR A 634 -6.61 7.11 -0.10
CA TYR A 634 -5.61 6.18 0.42
C TYR A 634 -5.90 5.86 1.89
N GLY A 635 -5.44 4.70 2.36
CA GLY A 635 -5.87 4.15 3.64
C GLY A 635 -7.12 3.28 3.45
N GLY A 636 -7.66 2.75 4.53
CA GLY A 636 -8.76 1.80 4.45
C GLY A 636 -9.85 2.03 5.49
N PRO A 637 -10.98 1.32 5.36
CA PRO A 637 -12.06 1.33 6.33
C PRO A 637 -11.75 0.46 7.53
N ILE A 638 -12.45 0.70 8.65
CA ILE A 638 -12.66 -0.27 9.72
C ILE A 638 -14.15 -0.44 9.95
N VAL A 639 -14.59 -1.62 10.37
CA VAL A 639 -16.00 -1.91 10.64
C VAL A 639 -16.22 -2.38 12.07
N THR A 640 -17.38 -2.01 12.66
CA THR A 640 -17.71 -2.34 14.05
C THR A 640 -19.09 -2.99 14.19
N THR A 641 -19.33 -3.65 15.33
CA THR A 641 -20.67 -4.17 15.68
C THR A 641 -21.70 -3.07 15.96
N GLY A 642 -21.28 -1.80 16.07
CA GLY A 642 -22.17 -0.64 16.13
C GLY A 642 -22.83 -0.25 14.80
N ASP A 643 -22.80 -1.13 13.80
CA ASP A 643 -23.30 -0.91 12.43
C ASP A 643 -22.61 0.26 11.70
N LEU A 644 -21.35 0.54 12.03
CA LEU A 644 -20.57 1.65 11.47
C LEU A 644 -19.32 1.19 10.73
N ILE A 645 -19.02 1.93 9.66
CA ILE A 645 -17.71 1.93 8.98
C ILE A 645 -17.06 3.27 9.25
N PHE A 646 -15.82 3.28 9.77
CA PHE A 646 -15.02 4.50 9.88
C PHE A 646 -13.91 4.50 8.83
N ILE A 647 -13.73 5.63 8.14
CA ILE A 647 -12.71 5.80 7.12
C ILE A 647 -12.30 7.28 7.01
N GLY A 648 -10.98 7.54 6.91
CA GLY A 648 -10.42 8.82 6.48
C GLY A 648 -10.26 8.84 4.96
N ALA A 649 -9.08 8.50 4.49
CA ALA A 649 -8.73 8.17 3.11
C ALA A 649 -8.83 9.30 2.08
N ALA A 650 -9.95 10.01 2.00
CA ALA A 650 -10.29 10.95 0.93
C ALA A 650 -9.42 12.23 0.95
N GLN A 651 -9.12 12.76 -0.23
CA GLN A 651 -8.33 13.98 -0.44
C GLN A 651 -8.92 15.21 0.28
N ASP A 652 -10.21 15.22 0.52
CA ASP A 652 -10.91 16.31 1.21
C ASP A 652 -10.65 16.38 2.73
N GLU A 653 -9.78 15.50 3.26
CA GLU A 653 -9.26 15.50 4.64
C GLU A 653 -10.31 15.31 5.74
N TYR A 654 -11.44 14.66 5.44
CA TYR A 654 -12.43 14.29 6.45
C TYR A 654 -12.27 12.82 6.87
N ILE A 655 -12.36 12.54 8.19
CA ILE A 655 -12.76 11.22 8.65
C ILE A 655 -14.29 11.15 8.66
N ARG A 656 -14.84 9.99 8.26
CA ARG A 656 -16.26 9.75 8.12
C ARG A 656 -16.70 8.49 8.85
N ALA A 657 -17.98 8.47 9.24
CA ALA A 657 -18.67 7.27 9.65
C ALA A 657 -19.86 7.02 8.71
N PHE A 658 -19.93 5.83 8.15
CA PHE A 658 -21.01 5.36 7.29
C PHE A 658 -21.82 4.28 7.98
N ASN A 659 -23.12 4.21 7.69
CA ASN A 659 -23.94 3.06 8.02
C ASN A 659 -23.51 1.87 7.17
N LYS A 660 -23.06 0.78 7.79
CA LYS A 660 -22.53 -0.38 7.06
C LYS A 660 -23.55 -1.11 6.18
N LYS A 661 -24.85 -0.94 6.46
CA LYS A 661 -25.95 -1.60 5.72
C LYS A 661 -26.39 -0.81 4.49
N THR A 662 -26.31 0.53 4.55
CA THR A 662 -26.88 1.40 3.51
C THR A 662 -25.85 2.23 2.74
N GLY A 663 -24.64 2.39 3.26
CA GLY A 663 -23.65 3.31 2.71
C GLY A 663 -23.94 4.80 3.00
N GLU A 664 -24.93 5.10 3.86
CA GLU A 664 -25.26 6.47 4.24
C GLU A 664 -24.16 7.09 5.12
N GLU A 665 -23.67 8.29 4.76
CA GLU A 665 -22.74 9.09 5.58
C GLU A 665 -23.51 9.67 6.78
N LEU A 666 -23.22 9.18 8.00
CA LEU A 666 -23.90 9.59 9.22
C LEU A 666 -23.15 10.70 9.98
N TRP A 667 -21.84 10.77 9.81
CA TRP A 667 -20.99 11.73 10.51
C TRP A 667 -19.70 11.96 9.72
N LYS A 668 -19.18 13.19 9.79
CA LYS A 668 -17.85 13.55 9.31
C LYS A 668 -17.19 14.61 10.17
N TYR A 669 -15.86 14.58 10.23
CA TYR A 669 -15.06 15.57 10.95
C TYR A 669 -13.83 15.96 10.13
N LYS A 670 -13.61 17.28 9.96
CA LYS A 670 -12.43 17.80 9.26
C LYS A 670 -11.19 17.57 10.12
N LEU A 671 -10.24 16.81 9.59
CA LEU A 671 -8.96 16.53 10.26
C LEU A 671 -7.99 17.70 10.12
N PRO A 672 -6.97 17.79 10.99
CA PRO A 672 -5.94 18.83 10.90
C PRO A 672 -4.99 18.69 9.70
N ALA A 673 -4.95 17.51 9.08
CA ALA A 673 -4.31 17.17 7.81
C ALA A 673 -4.96 15.89 7.29
N GLY A 674 -4.74 15.51 6.04
CA GLY A 674 -5.33 14.31 5.43
C GLY A 674 -5.05 13.04 6.23
N GLY A 675 -6.10 12.26 6.49
CA GLY A 675 -6.05 11.00 7.22
C GLY A 675 -5.87 9.81 6.27
N TYR A 676 -4.72 9.70 5.61
CA TYR A 676 -4.42 8.68 4.60
C TYR A 676 -3.91 7.37 5.19
N ALA A 677 -4.25 7.11 6.43
CA ALA A 677 -3.99 5.88 7.15
C ALA A 677 -5.32 5.19 7.50
N THR A 678 -5.29 3.88 7.68
CA THR A 678 -6.43 3.13 8.23
C THR A 678 -6.60 3.51 9.70
N PRO A 679 -7.82 3.86 10.17
CA PRO A 679 -8.08 4.11 11.58
C PRO A 679 -7.87 2.86 12.44
N SER A 680 -7.77 3.04 13.76
CA SER A 680 -7.86 1.97 14.75
C SER A 680 -9.00 2.26 15.73
N THR A 681 -9.65 1.20 16.26
CA THR A 681 -10.67 1.36 17.29
C THR A 681 -10.41 0.40 18.45
N TYR A 682 -10.64 0.88 19.66
CA TYR A 682 -10.34 0.14 20.89
C TYR A 682 -11.24 0.60 22.04
N SER A 683 -11.25 -0.15 23.14
CA SER A 683 -11.86 0.31 24.39
C SER A 683 -10.92 0.19 25.57
N VAL A 684 -10.92 1.22 26.43
CA VAL A 684 -10.19 1.23 27.70
C VAL A 684 -11.14 1.72 28.80
N ASN A 685 -11.18 1.02 29.91
CA ASN A 685 -12.07 1.32 31.04
C ASN A 685 -13.55 1.48 30.62
N GLY A 686 -14.01 0.65 29.67
CA GLY A 686 -15.40 0.68 29.18
C GLY A 686 -15.74 1.84 28.26
N LYS A 687 -14.78 2.65 27.83
CA LYS A 687 -14.96 3.74 26.88
C LYS A 687 -14.33 3.40 25.53
N GLN A 688 -15.11 3.48 24.44
CA GLN A 688 -14.66 3.24 23.07
C GLN A 688 -14.01 4.49 22.47
N TYR A 689 -12.95 4.28 21.72
CA TYR A 689 -12.20 5.28 20.97
C TYR A 689 -12.04 4.87 19.52
N VAL A 690 -11.96 5.86 18.64
CA VAL A 690 -11.50 5.74 17.24
C VAL A 690 -10.33 6.69 17.08
N VAL A 691 -9.19 6.21 16.60
CA VAL A 691 -7.98 7.02 16.42
C VAL A 691 -7.49 6.92 14.97
N ILE A 692 -7.00 8.03 14.42
CA ILE A 692 -6.44 8.11 13.06
C ILE A 692 -5.18 8.96 13.03
N ALA A 693 -4.21 8.55 12.22
CA ALA A 693 -3.05 9.35 11.88
C ALA A 693 -3.41 10.39 10.80
N CYS A 694 -3.05 11.64 11.03
CA CYS A 694 -3.33 12.79 10.17
C CYS A 694 -2.01 13.31 9.60
N GLY A 695 -1.50 12.64 8.56
CA GLY A 695 -0.18 12.92 7.97
C GLY A 695 -0.22 13.84 6.76
N GLY A 696 -1.32 13.91 6.02
CA GLY A 696 -1.40 14.68 4.78
C GLY A 696 -0.27 14.40 3.79
N GLY A 697 0.24 15.41 3.12
CA GLY A 697 1.45 15.39 2.30
C GLY A 697 1.37 14.57 0.99
N LYS A 698 0.21 14.01 0.68
CA LYS A 698 -0.09 13.29 -0.57
C LYS A 698 -1.27 13.98 -1.27
N MET A 699 -1.42 13.77 -2.57
CA MET A 699 -2.50 14.39 -3.36
C MET A 699 -2.54 15.94 -3.26
N GLY A 700 -1.39 16.59 -3.05
CA GLY A 700 -1.31 18.05 -2.94
C GLY A 700 -1.80 18.65 -1.62
N THR A 701 -2.11 17.84 -0.60
CA THR A 701 -2.55 18.32 0.71
C THR A 701 -1.38 18.68 1.63
N ALA A 702 -1.64 19.50 2.64
CA ALA A 702 -0.63 19.91 3.61
C ALA A 702 -0.14 18.72 4.45
N SER A 703 1.16 18.70 4.76
CA SER A 703 1.74 17.72 5.67
C SER A 703 1.26 17.93 7.11
N GLY A 704 1.10 16.83 7.82
CA GLY A 704 0.74 16.77 9.22
C GLY A 704 1.56 15.77 10.01
N ASP A 705 1.39 15.80 11.33
CA ASP A 705 2.14 14.93 12.25
C ASP A 705 1.31 14.49 13.46
N LYS A 706 -0.02 14.51 13.33
CA LYS A 706 -0.93 14.33 14.46
C LYS A 706 -1.66 13.01 14.43
N TYR A 707 -1.88 12.46 15.62
CA TYR A 707 -2.89 11.44 15.87
C TYR A 707 -4.06 12.08 16.57
N VAL A 708 -5.28 11.83 16.09
CA VAL A 708 -6.52 12.37 16.67
C VAL A 708 -7.40 11.20 17.10
N ALA A 709 -7.77 11.19 18.38
CA ALA A 709 -8.68 10.20 18.93
C ALA A 709 -10.06 10.82 19.21
N PHE A 710 -11.08 10.09 18.85
CA PHE A 710 -12.49 10.44 19.01
C PHE A 710 -13.16 9.50 19.99
N SER A 711 -14.12 10.02 20.73
CA SER A 711 -14.98 9.25 21.63
C SER A 711 -16.31 9.97 21.86
N LEU A 712 -17.28 9.28 22.42
CA LEU A 712 -18.50 9.91 22.95
C LEU A 712 -18.14 10.77 24.17
N PRO A 713 -18.92 11.84 24.46
CA PRO A 713 -18.74 12.70 25.62
C PRO A 713 -18.65 11.98 26.96
#